data_750015f4a04da06e4275768a2b42de57
#
_entry.id   750015f4a04da06e4275768a2b42de57
#
_cell.length_a   1.000
_cell.length_b   1.000
_cell.length_c   1.000
_cell.angle_alpha   90.00
_cell.angle_beta   90.00
_cell.angle_gamma   90.00
#
_symmetry.space_group_name_H-M   'P 1'
#
loop_
_entity.id
_entity.type
_entity.pdbx_description
1 polymer ?
#
loop_
_entity_poly.entity_id
_entity_poly.type
_entity_poly.pdbx_seq_one_letter_code
_entity_poly.pdbx_strand_id
1 'polypeptide(L)'
;MGKPYINNAVIGNGSMLGCITESGELIRLYWPEIDYPQHIEKMLTGFFGFNNNTGTIWFSEGDHEITQRYVEKTNILETSAVLQKLNLSVTQTDFCLPDSPVMVRRYYVKNTGEDNIHLGIGLASHVISNEIDIGCSMFDFYLDALVHYRHDCCWAITSDIEVREFQIGNNPFGAVWERKLNGIDSIGMSPDGALLWDMGILQPGAETGLTLHMTFSTSLNELKKTALDIKQMSFDELYGITKRYWNNFFSGFINTFTGNERIDRIYERSLMLFKLMSDKKTGGILASPETDEGFTQCGRYAYCWCRDAAFITRAFDEAGMYRETERFYEWARNVQDIEGFWHQRYFMNGNVAPSWGIQIDETGAILFGILDHFNYVNDIDFLKRMWSAVEKAADFLIRFIDEETGLPCPSFDLWEERMGEHTYSTAAVIAGLRAASEIGRRLGVSDEKTQKWLKAADSIREALEKELVDKTTGLFLRSVRTKLNPWGAEPSSNTVWITVNSKGYSRDVTLADSRLDISLIGPSVPFGVFEYDHAVVEKTAKKIEDALYCSKAGGIYRYEDDSYAGGNPWIVSTLWLALYHIEAGNVQKAADYFKWAVKCATHLYLLPEQADKNDGKACWVIPLTWSHAMYILVLKGLMKKAGKHIFDNI
;
A
#
# COMPACT_ATOMS: atom_id res chain seq x y z
N MET A 1 6.18 -22.91 -7.79
CA MET A 1 5.23 -22.38 -6.78
C MET A 1 5.07 -20.90 -7.07
N GLY A 2 3.84 -20.38 -7.04
CA GLY A 2 3.62 -18.95 -7.21
C GLY A 2 4.28 -18.13 -6.08
N LYS A 3 4.51 -16.84 -6.31
CA LYS A 3 5.04 -15.93 -5.28
C LYS A 3 4.16 -15.91 -4.05
N PRO A 4 4.74 -15.81 -2.84
CA PRO A 4 3.95 -15.60 -1.64
C PRO A 4 3.17 -14.28 -1.76
N TYR A 5 1.92 -14.32 -1.34
CA TYR A 5 1.02 -13.19 -1.43
C TYR A 5 1.29 -12.11 -0.37
N ILE A 6 1.82 -12.54 0.77
CA ILE A 6 2.05 -11.67 1.92
C ILE A 6 3.47 -11.11 1.87
N ASN A 7 3.58 -9.79 1.78
CA ASN A 7 4.82 -9.07 2.00
C ASN A 7 5.03 -8.91 3.51
N ASN A 8 5.95 -9.65 4.10
CA ASN A 8 6.18 -9.56 5.55
C ASN A 8 6.86 -8.25 5.95
N ALA A 9 7.77 -7.78 5.10
CA ALA A 9 8.48 -6.52 5.29
C ALA A 9 8.59 -5.73 3.98
N VAL A 10 8.72 -4.41 4.10
CA VAL A 10 8.97 -3.49 2.98
C VAL A 10 10.13 -2.56 3.30
N ILE A 11 11.02 -2.38 2.32
CA ILE A 11 12.14 -1.42 2.37
C ILE A 11 12.10 -0.51 1.16
N GLY A 12 12.57 0.72 1.27
CA GLY A 12 12.53 1.63 0.13
C GLY A 12 13.04 3.03 0.43
N ASN A 13 12.90 3.91 -0.57
CA ASN A 13 13.32 5.31 -0.49
C ASN A 13 12.37 6.29 -1.22
N GLY A 14 11.18 5.80 -1.65
CA GLY A 14 10.19 6.57 -2.40
C GLY A 14 10.41 6.60 -3.92
N SER A 15 11.52 6.02 -4.44
CA SER A 15 11.75 5.76 -5.87
C SER A 15 12.03 4.29 -6.13
N MET A 16 12.40 3.58 -5.09
CA MET A 16 12.64 2.15 -5.07
C MET A 16 11.86 1.55 -3.90
N LEU A 17 11.24 0.39 -4.12
CA LEU A 17 10.47 -0.31 -3.10
C LEU A 17 10.73 -1.81 -3.21
N GLY A 18 11.25 -2.43 -2.14
CA GLY A 18 11.52 -3.87 -2.04
C GLY A 18 10.55 -4.55 -1.08
N CYS A 19 10.04 -5.72 -1.47
CA CYS A 19 9.17 -6.58 -0.65
C CYS A 19 9.91 -7.84 -0.25
N ILE A 20 9.90 -8.15 1.05
CA ILE A 20 10.67 -9.24 1.63
C ILE A 20 9.72 -10.17 2.41
N THR A 21 9.88 -11.48 2.25
CA THR A 21 9.13 -12.50 2.99
C THR A 21 9.59 -12.60 4.43
N GLU A 22 8.84 -13.31 5.26
CA GLU A 22 9.25 -13.62 6.64
C GLU A 22 10.56 -14.45 6.70
N SER A 23 10.88 -15.16 5.63
CA SER A 23 12.13 -15.91 5.49
C SER A 23 13.29 -15.12 4.88
N GLY A 24 13.12 -13.82 4.61
CA GLY A 24 14.19 -12.94 4.10
C GLY A 24 14.37 -12.96 2.58
N GLU A 25 13.49 -13.66 1.83
CA GLU A 25 13.55 -13.62 0.37
C GLU A 25 13.03 -12.29 -0.17
N LEU A 26 13.78 -11.68 -1.09
CA LEU A 26 13.33 -10.52 -1.87
C LEU A 26 12.47 -11.03 -3.01
N ILE A 27 11.16 -10.77 -2.95
CA ILE A 27 10.19 -11.29 -3.93
C ILE A 27 9.71 -10.25 -4.93
N ARG A 28 9.84 -8.97 -4.61
CA ARG A 28 9.52 -7.84 -5.49
C ARG A 28 10.50 -6.72 -5.27
N LEU A 29 10.90 -6.05 -6.33
CA LEU A 29 11.73 -4.85 -6.29
C LEU A 29 11.28 -3.93 -7.43
N TYR A 30 10.69 -2.79 -7.06
CA TYR A 30 10.18 -1.78 -7.98
C TYR A 30 11.21 -0.67 -8.19
N TRP A 31 11.36 -0.22 -9.42
CA TRP A 31 12.15 0.93 -9.83
C TRP A 31 11.84 1.26 -11.32
N PRO A 32 11.79 2.52 -11.78
CA PRO A 32 12.12 3.78 -11.09
C PRO A 32 10.99 4.41 -10.28
N GLU A 33 9.76 3.95 -10.43
CA GLU A 33 8.61 4.27 -9.58
C GLU A 33 8.35 3.13 -8.58
N ILE A 34 7.58 3.39 -7.53
CA ILE A 34 7.35 2.42 -6.44
C ILE A 34 6.29 1.36 -6.73
N ASP A 35 5.69 1.40 -7.92
CA ASP A 35 4.62 0.49 -8.37
C ASP A 35 4.99 -0.32 -9.62
N TYR A 36 5.84 0.21 -10.49
CA TYR A 36 6.13 -0.37 -11.80
C TYR A 36 7.39 0.24 -12.44
N PRO A 37 8.18 -0.53 -13.18
CA PRO A 37 8.11 -2.00 -13.28
C PRO A 37 8.66 -2.73 -12.05
N GLN A 38 8.20 -3.97 -11.84
CA GLN A 38 8.72 -4.92 -10.88
C GLN A 38 9.79 -5.81 -11.55
N HIS A 39 10.93 -6.07 -10.87
CA HIS A 39 12.13 -6.65 -11.50
C HIS A 39 12.50 -8.05 -11.01
N ILE A 40 11.97 -8.52 -9.89
CA ILE A 40 12.39 -9.79 -9.26
C ILE A 40 11.30 -10.86 -9.39
N GLU A 41 11.62 -11.98 -10.03
CA GLU A 41 10.78 -13.18 -9.95
C GLU A 41 11.22 -14.07 -8.81
N LYS A 42 12.52 -14.41 -8.73
CA LYS A 42 13.10 -15.21 -7.66
C LYS A 42 14.55 -14.84 -7.43
N MET A 43 14.97 -14.72 -6.16
CA MET A 43 16.36 -14.48 -5.79
C MET A 43 16.70 -15.23 -4.51
N LEU A 44 17.54 -16.24 -4.60
CA LEU A 44 17.94 -17.07 -3.48
C LEU A 44 19.43 -16.97 -3.20
N THR A 45 19.77 -16.94 -1.91
CA THR A 45 21.17 -17.02 -1.46
C THR A 45 21.39 -18.32 -0.70
N GLY A 46 22.38 -19.09 -1.13
CA GLY A 46 22.78 -20.37 -0.55
C GLY A 46 24.11 -20.29 0.17
N PHE A 47 24.21 -21.03 1.27
CA PHE A 47 25.42 -21.17 2.08
C PHE A 47 25.87 -22.63 2.04
N PHE A 48 27.19 -22.85 1.95
CA PHE A 48 27.77 -24.19 1.90
C PHE A 48 29.23 -24.20 2.36
N GLY A 49 29.71 -25.37 2.74
CA GLY A 49 31.14 -25.59 2.96
C GLY A 49 31.77 -26.26 1.73
N PHE A 50 32.89 -25.74 1.23
CA PHE A 50 33.65 -26.39 0.17
C PHE A 50 34.28 -27.70 0.65
N ASN A 51 34.56 -27.81 1.93
CA ASN A 51 35.22 -28.95 2.57
C ASN A 51 34.27 -29.95 3.25
N ASN A 52 32.97 -29.82 3.02
CA ASN A 52 31.98 -30.74 3.60
C ASN A 52 30.95 -31.23 2.55
N ASN A 53 30.19 -32.27 2.91
CA ASN A 53 29.18 -32.90 2.05
C ASN A 53 27.75 -32.48 2.41
N THR A 54 27.55 -31.45 3.19
CA THR A 54 26.22 -31.04 3.68
C THR A 54 25.30 -30.54 2.56
N GLY A 55 25.86 -30.16 1.41
CA GLY A 55 25.08 -29.53 0.33
C GLY A 55 24.90 -28.05 0.57
N THR A 56 24.23 -27.39 -0.35
CA THR A 56 23.87 -25.97 -0.25
C THR A 56 22.62 -25.82 0.62
N ILE A 57 22.63 -24.87 1.55
CA ILE A 57 21.47 -24.51 2.36
C ILE A 57 20.99 -23.14 1.89
N TRP A 58 19.78 -23.09 1.31
CA TRP A 58 19.14 -21.83 0.95
C TRP A 58 18.69 -21.09 2.20
N PHE A 59 19.04 -19.80 2.30
CA PHE A 59 18.72 -18.98 3.48
C PHE A 59 17.21 -18.87 3.71
N SER A 60 16.44 -18.63 2.64
CA SER A 60 15.00 -18.40 2.72
C SER A 60 14.14 -19.66 2.57
N GLU A 61 14.70 -20.80 2.15
CA GLU A 61 13.95 -22.05 1.92
C GLU A 61 14.38 -23.20 2.84
N GLY A 62 15.20 -22.93 3.86
CA GLY A 62 15.71 -23.96 4.78
C GLY A 62 14.79 -24.20 5.98
N ASP A 63 14.92 -25.42 6.59
CA ASP A 63 14.27 -25.80 7.85
C ASP A 63 15.04 -25.21 9.05
N HIS A 64 15.07 -23.88 9.19
CA HIS A 64 15.69 -23.20 10.30
C HIS A 64 14.81 -22.08 10.80
N GLU A 65 14.91 -21.80 12.09
CA GLU A 65 14.16 -20.71 12.70
C GLU A 65 14.71 -19.36 12.23
N ILE A 66 13.82 -18.51 11.76
CA ILE A 66 14.14 -17.16 11.26
C ILE A 66 13.46 -16.13 12.16
N THR A 67 14.19 -15.06 12.46
CA THR A 67 13.66 -13.89 13.16
C THR A 67 13.91 -12.63 12.34
N GLN A 68 12.91 -11.73 12.31
CA GLN A 68 13.03 -10.45 11.62
C GLN A 68 12.72 -9.29 12.54
N ARG A 69 13.44 -8.20 12.35
CA ARG A 69 13.17 -6.91 12.99
C ARG A 69 13.66 -5.75 12.13
N TYR A 70 13.01 -4.63 12.27
CA TYR A 70 13.61 -3.37 11.81
C TYR A 70 14.53 -2.79 12.87
N VAL A 71 15.66 -2.22 12.45
CA VAL A 71 16.48 -1.40 13.31
C VAL A 71 15.68 -0.18 13.77
N GLU A 72 15.75 0.13 15.05
CA GLU A 72 14.93 1.15 15.68
C GLU A 72 14.96 2.49 14.92
N LYS A 73 13.78 3.06 14.67
CA LYS A 73 13.58 4.32 13.94
C LYS A 73 14.24 4.36 12.57
N THR A 74 14.30 3.21 11.89
CA THR A 74 14.82 3.11 10.53
C THR A 74 13.98 2.19 9.64
N ASN A 75 14.21 2.27 8.33
CA ASN A 75 13.72 1.27 7.37
C ASN A 75 14.86 0.31 6.98
N ILE A 76 15.70 -0.07 7.93
CA ILE A 76 16.73 -1.10 7.81
C ILE A 76 16.17 -2.38 8.42
N LEU A 77 16.08 -3.44 7.63
CA LEU A 77 15.56 -4.75 8.05
C LEU A 77 16.72 -5.70 8.37
N GLU A 78 16.65 -6.36 9.50
CA GLU A 78 17.54 -7.47 9.87
C GLU A 78 16.73 -8.77 9.90
N THR A 79 17.24 -9.79 9.21
CA THR A 79 16.71 -11.16 9.21
C THR A 79 17.81 -12.08 9.69
N SER A 80 17.61 -12.81 10.78
CA SER A 80 18.63 -13.69 11.40
C SER A 80 18.18 -15.12 11.43
N ALA A 81 19.10 -16.04 11.17
CA ALA A 81 18.89 -17.49 11.22
C ALA A 81 20.12 -18.23 11.74
N VAL A 82 19.92 -19.41 12.28
CA VAL A 82 20.97 -20.37 12.61
C VAL A 82 20.89 -21.56 11.66
N LEU A 83 21.85 -21.67 10.76
CA LEU A 83 21.96 -22.76 9.79
C LEU A 83 22.64 -23.96 10.48
N GLN A 84 21.86 -24.74 11.22
CA GLN A 84 22.36 -25.82 12.11
C GLN A 84 23.25 -26.85 11.40
N LYS A 85 22.91 -27.24 10.16
CA LYS A 85 23.69 -28.22 9.38
C LYS A 85 25.10 -27.75 9.02
N LEU A 86 25.34 -26.44 9.05
CA LEU A 86 26.64 -25.82 8.79
C LEU A 86 27.26 -25.22 10.05
N ASN A 87 26.54 -25.21 11.17
CA ASN A 87 26.92 -24.51 12.39
C ASN A 87 27.25 -23.03 12.15
N LEU A 88 26.39 -22.35 11.38
CA LEU A 88 26.55 -20.94 11.08
C LEU A 88 25.39 -20.12 11.67
N SER A 89 25.73 -19.00 12.29
CA SER A 89 24.75 -17.93 12.54
C SER A 89 24.87 -16.91 11.41
N VAL A 90 23.74 -16.57 10.79
CA VAL A 90 23.68 -15.64 9.65
C VAL A 90 22.71 -14.52 9.97
N THR A 91 23.13 -13.26 9.77
CA THR A 91 22.27 -12.09 9.79
C THR A 91 22.31 -11.43 8.43
N GLN A 92 21.16 -11.34 7.78
CA GLN A 92 20.94 -10.56 6.54
C GLN A 92 20.42 -9.18 6.93
N THR A 93 21.06 -8.12 6.42
CA THR A 93 20.65 -6.73 6.61
C THR A 93 20.29 -6.13 5.26
N ASP A 94 19.06 -5.63 5.12
CA ASP A 94 18.51 -5.07 3.88
C ASP A 94 18.08 -3.61 4.07
N PHE A 95 18.44 -2.73 3.12
CA PHE A 95 17.97 -1.35 3.07
C PHE A 95 18.16 -0.73 1.69
N CYS A 96 17.39 0.33 1.39
CA CYS A 96 17.63 1.18 0.22
C CYS A 96 18.33 2.47 0.64
N LEU A 97 19.30 2.92 -0.16
CA LEU A 97 19.95 4.22 0.06
C LEU A 97 18.94 5.37 -0.19
N PRO A 98 18.93 6.42 0.63
CA PRO A 98 17.90 7.47 0.56
C PRO A 98 17.81 8.22 -0.78
N ASP A 99 18.96 8.51 -1.40
CA ASP A 99 19.06 9.38 -2.56
C ASP A 99 19.74 8.71 -3.78
N SER A 100 19.79 7.38 -3.77
CA SER A 100 20.39 6.59 -4.85
C SER A 100 19.50 5.41 -5.22
N PRO A 101 19.49 4.99 -6.49
CA PRO A 101 18.76 3.82 -6.95
C PRO A 101 19.51 2.53 -6.58
N VAL A 102 19.78 2.35 -5.29
CA VAL A 102 20.63 1.26 -4.78
C VAL A 102 19.96 0.61 -3.57
N MET A 103 19.74 -0.69 -3.66
CA MET A 103 19.43 -1.55 -2.52
C MET A 103 20.72 -2.23 -2.06
N VAL A 104 20.96 -2.22 -0.76
CA VAL A 104 22.10 -2.89 -0.12
C VAL A 104 21.59 -4.10 0.65
N ARG A 105 22.26 -5.24 0.45
CA ARG A 105 22.05 -6.48 1.23
C ARG A 105 23.40 -6.94 1.76
N ARG A 106 23.50 -7.14 3.07
CA ARG A 106 24.70 -7.67 3.70
C ARG A 106 24.39 -8.97 4.43
N TYR A 107 25.19 -9.97 4.21
CA TYR A 107 25.27 -11.18 5.02
C TYR A 107 26.42 -11.07 5.99
N TYR A 108 26.12 -11.15 7.28
CA TYR A 108 27.10 -11.31 8.34
C TYR A 108 27.03 -12.75 8.83
N VAL A 109 28.16 -13.46 8.79
CA VAL A 109 28.21 -14.90 9.03
C VAL A 109 29.22 -15.19 10.13
N LYS A 110 28.80 -15.96 11.14
CA LYS A 110 29.64 -16.43 12.24
C LYS A 110 29.68 -17.95 12.26
N ASN A 111 30.88 -18.53 12.34
CA ASN A 111 31.04 -19.95 12.62
C ASN A 111 30.77 -20.22 14.11
N THR A 112 29.66 -20.92 14.41
CA THR A 112 29.27 -21.31 15.78
C THR A 112 29.63 -22.75 16.11
N GLY A 113 30.26 -23.46 15.18
CA GLY A 113 30.74 -24.85 15.37
C GLY A 113 32.10 -24.94 16.06
N GLU A 114 32.56 -26.17 16.25
CA GLU A 114 33.85 -26.49 16.83
C GLU A 114 34.95 -26.70 15.77
N ASP A 115 34.56 -26.87 14.50
CA ASP A 115 35.45 -27.14 13.39
C ASP A 115 35.60 -25.95 12.45
N ASN A 116 36.69 -25.90 11.68
CA ASN A 116 36.88 -24.96 10.60
C ASN A 116 35.92 -25.24 9.43
N ILE A 117 35.32 -24.21 8.87
CA ILE A 117 34.53 -24.29 7.63
C ILE A 117 35.19 -23.46 6.53
N HIS A 118 35.42 -24.04 5.35
CA HIS A 118 35.75 -23.28 4.14
C HIS A 118 34.44 -22.82 3.50
N LEU A 119 34.02 -21.60 3.82
CA LEU A 119 32.67 -21.08 3.52
C LEU A 119 32.55 -20.61 2.07
N GLY A 120 31.52 -21.08 1.39
CA GLY A 120 31.04 -20.54 0.11
C GLY A 120 29.66 -19.91 0.25
N ILE A 121 29.42 -18.82 -0.47
CA ILE A 121 28.11 -18.19 -0.62
C ILE A 121 27.79 -18.13 -2.11
N GLY A 122 26.58 -18.54 -2.50
CA GLY A 122 26.10 -18.48 -3.87
C GLY A 122 24.77 -17.73 -3.97
N LEU A 123 24.62 -16.87 -4.96
CA LEU A 123 23.37 -16.19 -5.30
C LEU A 123 22.88 -16.70 -6.64
N ALA A 124 21.59 -17.05 -6.74
CA ALA A 124 20.90 -17.33 -7.99
C ALA A 124 19.71 -16.41 -8.14
N SER A 125 19.53 -15.84 -9.32
CA SER A 125 18.44 -14.94 -9.64
C SER A 125 17.72 -15.31 -10.93
N HIS A 126 16.40 -15.19 -10.90
CA HIS A 126 15.52 -15.11 -12.06
C HIS A 126 14.83 -13.74 -12.01
N VAL A 127 15.02 -12.94 -13.06
CA VAL A 127 14.53 -11.57 -13.11
C VAL A 127 13.50 -11.41 -14.21
N ILE A 128 12.54 -10.53 -13.96
CA ILE A 128 11.56 -10.10 -14.95
C ILE A 128 11.77 -8.60 -15.22
N SER A 129 11.70 -8.21 -16.47
CA SER A 129 11.78 -6.80 -16.82
C SER A 129 10.44 -6.35 -17.37
N ASN A 130 9.86 -5.33 -16.79
CA ASN A 130 8.50 -4.90 -17.10
C ASN A 130 7.48 -6.05 -16.96
N GLU A 131 7.66 -6.87 -15.91
CA GLU A 131 6.78 -8.02 -15.61
C GLU A 131 6.74 -9.09 -16.72
N ILE A 132 7.74 -9.11 -17.60
CA ILE A 132 7.86 -10.06 -18.70
C ILE A 132 9.14 -10.86 -18.53
N ASP A 133 9.02 -12.18 -18.68
CA ASP A 133 10.12 -13.15 -18.62
C ASP A 133 10.96 -13.15 -19.92
N ILE A 134 11.40 -11.97 -20.33
CA ILE A 134 12.30 -11.77 -21.48
C ILE A 134 13.30 -10.68 -21.13
N GLY A 135 14.53 -11.06 -20.92
CA GLY A 135 15.61 -10.13 -20.59
C GLY A 135 16.95 -10.67 -21.08
N CYS A 136 17.98 -9.88 -20.88
CA CYS A 136 19.35 -10.27 -21.08
C CYS A 136 20.12 -10.17 -19.78
N SER A 137 21.03 -11.10 -19.57
CA SER A 137 21.99 -11.07 -18.47
C SER A 137 23.40 -11.12 -18.99
N MET A 138 24.32 -10.46 -18.32
CA MET A 138 25.76 -10.53 -18.61
C MET A 138 26.57 -10.49 -17.33
N PHE A 139 27.75 -11.11 -17.35
CA PHE A 139 28.78 -10.86 -16.37
C PHE A 139 29.71 -9.76 -16.89
N ASP A 140 29.72 -8.63 -16.21
CA ASP A 140 30.59 -7.51 -16.55
C ASP A 140 31.90 -7.63 -15.78
N PHE A 141 32.97 -8.01 -16.48
CA PHE A 141 34.30 -8.22 -15.88
C PHE A 141 34.94 -6.93 -15.33
N TYR A 142 34.54 -5.77 -15.82
CA TYR A 142 35.05 -4.50 -15.30
C TYR A 142 34.42 -4.12 -13.97
N LEU A 143 33.12 -4.38 -13.83
CA LEU A 143 32.38 -4.19 -12.56
C LEU A 143 32.60 -5.35 -11.61
N ASP A 144 32.98 -6.52 -12.09
CA ASP A 144 32.93 -7.80 -11.38
C ASP A 144 31.50 -8.06 -10.88
N ALA A 145 30.53 -8.09 -11.81
CA ALA A 145 29.11 -8.01 -11.49
C ALA A 145 28.22 -8.78 -12.45
N LEU A 146 27.12 -9.32 -11.93
CA LEU A 146 25.99 -9.78 -12.73
C LEU A 146 25.13 -8.57 -13.10
N VAL A 147 24.91 -8.34 -14.40
CA VAL A 147 24.10 -7.24 -14.93
C VAL A 147 22.91 -7.80 -15.69
N HIS A 148 21.72 -7.33 -15.33
CA HIS A 148 20.49 -7.59 -16.06
C HIS A 148 20.06 -6.33 -16.80
N TYR A 149 19.57 -6.48 -18.02
CA TYR A 149 19.17 -5.33 -18.82
C TYR A 149 18.08 -5.65 -19.84
N ARG A 150 17.23 -4.68 -20.06
CA ARG A 150 16.22 -4.67 -21.12
C ARG A 150 15.75 -3.24 -21.37
N HIS A 151 15.74 -2.82 -22.65
CA HIS A 151 15.26 -1.50 -23.08
C HIS A 151 15.86 -0.36 -22.22
N ASP A 152 15.04 0.33 -21.45
CA ASP A 152 15.37 1.49 -20.61
C ASP A 152 15.64 1.15 -19.14
N CYS A 153 15.77 -0.12 -18.82
CA CYS A 153 16.09 -0.57 -17.47
C CYS A 153 17.30 -1.51 -17.50
N CYS A 154 18.29 -1.19 -16.70
CA CYS A 154 19.42 -2.05 -16.41
C CYS A 154 19.77 -1.97 -14.92
N TRP A 155 20.23 -3.08 -14.37
CA TRP A 155 20.67 -3.12 -12.98
C TRP A 155 21.77 -4.15 -12.77
N ALA A 156 22.63 -3.90 -11.81
CA ALA A 156 23.79 -4.71 -11.50
C ALA A 156 23.76 -5.21 -10.06
N ILE A 157 24.23 -6.42 -9.85
CA ILE A 157 24.58 -6.97 -8.53
C ILE A 157 26.11 -6.96 -8.43
N THR A 158 26.64 -6.01 -7.68
CA THR A 158 28.06 -5.93 -7.31
C THR A 158 28.26 -6.39 -5.88
N SER A 159 29.49 -6.68 -5.50
CA SER A 159 29.87 -7.07 -4.14
C SER A 159 31.16 -6.41 -3.67
N ASP A 160 31.36 -6.38 -2.35
CA ASP A 160 32.59 -5.93 -1.69
C ASP A 160 33.71 -7.01 -1.71
N ILE A 161 33.39 -8.24 -2.13
CA ILE A 161 34.31 -9.37 -2.31
C ILE A 161 34.30 -9.77 -3.80
N GLU A 162 35.45 -10.12 -4.35
CA GLU A 162 35.61 -10.56 -5.74
C GLU A 162 34.77 -11.82 -5.99
N VAL A 163 34.06 -11.84 -7.13
CA VAL A 163 33.26 -12.99 -7.59
C VAL A 163 34.20 -14.12 -8.01
N ARG A 164 34.07 -15.28 -7.40
CA ARG A 164 34.86 -16.48 -7.73
C ARG A 164 34.41 -17.13 -9.02
N GLU A 165 33.09 -17.32 -9.17
CA GLU A 165 32.48 -17.98 -10.33
C GLU A 165 31.16 -17.29 -10.69
N PHE A 166 30.79 -17.30 -11.96
CA PHE A 166 29.51 -16.81 -12.45
C PHE A 166 28.87 -17.78 -13.44
N GLN A 167 27.56 -17.62 -13.66
CA GLN A 167 26.83 -18.34 -14.71
C GLN A 167 25.70 -17.48 -15.26
N ILE A 168 25.52 -17.47 -16.57
CA ILE A 168 24.42 -16.85 -17.27
C ILE A 168 23.53 -17.94 -17.86
N GLY A 169 22.23 -17.93 -17.53
CA GLY A 169 21.28 -18.95 -17.99
C GLY A 169 21.56 -20.36 -17.45
N ASN A 170 21.01 -21.37 -18.12
CA ASN A 170 21.28 -22.78 -17.89
C ASN A 170 21.07 -23.26 -16.43
N ASN A 171 19.89 -22.99 -15.87
CA ASN A 171 19.52 -23.41 -14.51
C ASN A 171 20.52 -22.93 -13.42
N PRO A 172 20.62 -21.61 -13.17
CA PRO A 172 21.57 -21.07 -12.19
C PRO A 172 21.28 -21.56 -10.76
N PHE A 173 20.03 -21.81 -10.42
CA PHE A 173 19.64 -22.37 -9.09
C PHE A 173 20.24 -23.76 -8.88
N GLY A 174 20.17 -24.62 -9.91
CA GLY A 174 20.80 -25.95 -9.87
C GLY A 174 22.32 -25.86 -9.78
N ALA A 175 22.94 -24.93 -10.50
CA ALA A 175 24.39 -24.74 -10.47
C ALA A 175 24.89 -24.26 -9.09
N VAL A 176 24.17 -23.32 -8.43
CA VAL A 176 24.48 -22.92 -7.04
C VAL A 176 24.23 -24.07 -6.07
N TRP A 177 23.18 -24.88 -6.28
CA TRP A 177 22.92 -26.06 -5.48
C TRP A 177 24.08 -27.06 -5.56
N GLU A 178 24.61 -27.30 -6.77
CA GLU A 178 25.79 -28.16 -7.03
C GLU A 178 27.12 -27.50 -6.67
N ARG A 179 27.11 -26.21 -6.28
CA ARG A 179 28.30 -25.43 -5.88
C ARG A 179 29.34 -25.29 -6.98
N LYS A 180 28.89 -25.26 -8.23
CA LYS A 180 29.74 -25.17 -9.42
C LYS A 180 29.04 -24.39 -10.52
N LEU A 181 29.56 -23.20 -10.82
CA LEU A 181 29.10 -22.38 -11.92
C LEU A 181 29.99 -22.60 -13.15
N ASN A 182 29.44 -22.49 -14.36
CA ASN A 182 30.17 -22.87 -15.57
C ASN A 182 31.05 -21.74 -16.14
N GLY A 183 30.69 -20.46 -15.95
CA GLY A 183 31.45 -19.31 -16.41
C GLY A 183 31.76 -19.23 -17.92
N ILE A 184 31.01 -20.01 -18.73
CA ILE A 184 31.36 -20.18 -20.17
C ILE A 184 30.87 -18.98 -20.98
N ASP A 185 29.61 -18.65 -20.87
CA ASP A 185 28.99 -17.53 -21.58
C ASP A 185 28.88 -16.31 -20.65
N SER A 186 29.51 -15.21 -21.04
CA SER A 186 29.45 -13.97 -20.26
C SER A 186 28.27 -13.06 -20.63
N ILE A 187 27.53 -13.38 -21.69
CA ILE A 187 26.30 -12.65 -22.12
C ILE A 187 25.31 -13.67 -22.66
N GLY A 188 24.05 -13.54 -22.28
CA GLY A 188 22.99 -14.40 -22.76
C GLY A 188 21.63 -13.71 -22.82
N MET A 189 20.79 -14.11 -23.79
CA MET A 189 19.37 -13.77 -23.82
C MET A 189 18.63 -14.65 -22.80
N SER A 190 18.86 -14.38 -21.53
CA SER A 190 18.28 -15.13 -20.41
C SER A 190 18.01 -14.18 -19.26
N PRO A 191 16.88 -14.32 -18.55
CA PRO A 191 16.61 -13.61 -17.31
C PRO A 191 17.41 -14.15 -16.12
N ASP A 192 18.09 -15.28 -16.30
CA ASP A 192 18.74 -16.06 -15.24
C ASP A 192 20.22 -15.71 -15.08
N GLY A 193 20.67 -15.66 -13.84
CA GLY A 193 22.10 -15.51 -13.54
C GLY A 193 22.46 -16.01 -12.13
N ALA A 194 23.74 -16.34 -11.95
CA ALA A 194 24.28 -16.72 -10.64
C ALA A 194 25.68 -16.18 -10.42
N LEU A 195 26.00 -15.95 -9.16
CA LEU A 195 27.31 -15.56 -8.63
C LEU A 195 27.69 -16.48 -7.47
N LEU A 196 28.98 -16.75 -7.32
CA LEU A 196 29.54 -17.52 -6.22
C LEU A 196 30.78 -16.83 -5.66
N TRP A 197 30.86 -16.77 -4.33
CA TRP A 197 31.97 -16.18 -3.57
C TRP A 197 32.65 -17.23 -2.69
N ASP A 198 33.96 -17.12 -2.56
CA ASP A 198 34.79 -17.86 -1.62
C ASP A 198 35.12 -16.96 -0.43
N MET A 199 34.53 -17.27 0.72
CA MET A 199 34.69 -16.48 1.94
C MET A 199 35.92 -16.90 2.76
N GLY A 200 36.69 -17.89 2.25
CA GLY A 200 37.83 -18.43 2.95
C GLY A 200 37.49 -19.39 4.10
N ILE A 201 38.49 -19.69 4.90
CA ILE A 201 38.36 -20.62 6.05
C ILE A 201 38.00 -19.83 7.30
N LEU A 202 36.79 -20.08 7.85
CA LEU A 202 36.34 -19.56 9.12
C LEU A 202 36.67 -20.55 10.25
N GLN A 203 37.49 -20.12 11.17
CA GLN A 203 37.77 -20.87 12.43
C GLN A 203 36.54 -20.81 13.36
N PRO A 204 36.44 -21.70 14.37
CA PRO A 204 35.43 -21.60 15.41
C PRO A 204 35.37 -20.20 16.03
N GLY A 205 34.18 -19.61 16.09
CA GLY A 205 33.94 -18.26 16.59
C GLY A 205 34.32 -17.12 15.65
N ALA A 206 34.99 -17.38 14.51
CA ALA A 206 35.33 -16.36 13.52
C ALA A 206 34.11 -15.87 12.74
N GLU A 207 34.21 -14.65 12.26
CA GLU A 207 33.14 -13.92 11.59
C GLU A 207 33.60 -13.35 10.23
N THR A 208 32.70 -13.27 9.27
CA THR A 208 32.93 -12.66 7.96
C THR A 208 31.67 -11.98 7.46
N GLY A 209 31.77 -11.21 6.36
CA GLY A 209 30.59 -10.57 5.76
C GLY A 209 30.73 -10.44 4.24
N LEU A 210 29.61 -10.52 3.55
CA LEU A 210 29.46 -10.25 2.13
C LEU A 210 28.41 -9.15 1.95
N THR A 211 28.76 -8.05 1.31
CA THR A 211 27.85 -6.96 0.97
C THR A 211 27.53 -6.99 -0.52
N LEU A 212 26.25 -7.03 -0.85
CA LEU A 212 25.74 -6.95 -2.21
C LEU A 212 25.09 -5.58 -2.43
N HIS A 213 25.34 -4.97 -3.59
CA HIS A 213 24.74 -3.72 -4.02
C HIS A 213 23.93 -3.96 -5.29
N MET A 214 22.62 -3.77 -5.22
CA MET A 214 21.71 -3.85 -6.37
C MET A 214 21.49 -2.42 -6.87
N THR A 215 22.20 -2.04 -7.92
CA THR A 215 22.21 -0.68 -8.48
C THR A 215 21.39 -0.66 -9.76
N PHE A 216 20.50 0.33 -9.90
CA PHE A 216 19.61 0.50 -11.05
C PHE A 216 19.94 1.74 -11.86
N SER A 217 19.66 1.69 -13.16
CA SER A 217 19.78 2.84 -14.06
C SER A 217 18.97 2.64 -15.35
N THR A 218 18.71 3.73 -16.07
CA THR A 218 18.15 3.71 -17.43
C THR A 218 19.22 3.55 -18.52
N SER A 219 20.51 3.58 -18.16
CA SER A 219 21.60 3.42 -19.09
C SER A 219 22.78 2.65 -18.49
N LEU A 220 23.40 1.78 -19.29
CA LEU A 220 24.55 0.97 -18.85
C LEU A 220 25.75 1.83 -18.41
N ASN A 221 25.97 2.98 -19.03
CA ASN A 221 27.10 3.84 -18.65
C ASN A 221 26.89 4.49 -17.28
N GLU A 222 25.69 5.01 -17.02
CA GLU A 222 25.36 5.56 -15.70
C GLU A 222 25.31 4.46 -14.64
N LEU A 223 24.81 3.27 -14.99
CA LEU A 223 24.84 2.10 -14.12
C LEU A 223 26.28 1.81 -13.67
N LYS A 224 27.22 1.69 -14.63
CA LYS A 224 28.62 1.40 -14.32
C LYS A 224 29.24 2.45 -13.41
N LYS A 225 28.99 3.72 -13.69
CA LYS A 225 29.50 4.82 -12.86
C LYS A 225 28.98 4.72 -11.43
N THR A 226 27.65 4.65 -11.26
CA THR A 226 27.03 4.55 -9.93
C THR A 226 27.49 3.30 -9.18
N ALA A 227 27.54 2.16 -9.84
CA ALA A 227 27.97 0.90 -9.23
C ALA A 227 29.44 0.96 -8.75
N LEU A 228 30.34 1.58 -9.52
CA LEU A 228 31.73 1.77 -9.10
C LEU A 228 31.86 2.72 -7.91
N ASP A 229 31.11 3.82 -7.90
CA ASP A 229 31.12 4.77 -6.78
C ASP A 229 30.64 4.09 -5.49
N ILE A 230 29.57 3.30 -5.56
CA ILE A 230 29.03 2.56 -4.42
C ILE A 230 29.99 1.46 -3.96
N LYS A 231 30.61 0.73 -4.86
CA LYS A 231 31.56 -0.35 -4.53
C LYS A 231 32.78 0.14 -3.74
N GLN A 232 33.11 1.44 -3.82
CA GLN A 232 34.20 2.06 -3.04
C GLN A 232 33.79 2.41 -1.61
N MET A 233 32.49 2.41 -1.30
CA MET A 233 31.99 2.73 0.02
C MET A 233 31.90 1.48 0.90
N SER A 234 32.31 1.59 2.14
CA SER A 234 32.14 0.50 3.11
C SER A 234 30.67 0.33 3.49
N PHE A 235 30.31 -0.88 3.94
CA PHE A 235 28.97 -1.13 4.48
C PHE A 235 28.61 -0.15 5.61
N ASP A 236 29.54 0.15 6.51
CA ASP A 236 29.29 1.04 7.65
C ASP A 236 28.97 2.48 7.22
N GLU A 237 29.60 2.95 6.13
CA GLU A 237 29.28 4.26 5.55
C GLU A 237 27.86 4.28 4.96
N LEU A 238 27.50 3.28 4.15
CA LEU A 238 26.17 3.15 3.54
C LEU A 238 25.08 2.98 4.61
N TYR A 239 25.32 2.15 5.60
CA TYR A 239 24.44 1.96 6.76
C TYR A 239 24.28 3.26 7.55
N GLY A 240 25.38 3.95 7.83
CA GLY A 240 25.39 5.21 8.55
C GLY A 240 24.63 6.33 7.83
N ILE A 241 24.74 6.44 6.50
CA ILE A 241 23.95 7.39 5.69
C ILE A 241 22.46 7.10 5.85
N THR A 242 22.06 5.84 5.68
CA THR A 242 20.66 5.42 5.77
C THR A 242 20.08 5.65 7.16
N LYS A 243 20.83 5.30 8.21
CA LYS A 243 20.42 5.51 9.60
C LYS A 243 20.25 6.99 9.94
N ARG A 244 21.17 7.86 9.50
CA ARG A 244 21.06 9.32 9.69
C ARG A 244 19.84 9.89 8.97
N TYR A 245 19.57 9.46 7.75
CA TYR A 245 18.39 9.89 6.99
C TYR A 245 17.09 9.62 7.76
N TRP A 246 16.89 8.40 8.23
CA TRP A 246 15.69 8.03 8.95
C TRP A 246 15.57 8.72 10.31
N ASN A 247 16.67 8.89 11.04
CA ASN A 247 16.68 9.65 12.29
C ASN A 247 16.29 11.12 12.07
N ASN A 248 16.78 11.72 11.00
CA ASN A 248 16.43 13.10 10.62
C ASN A 248 14.96 13.21 10.21
N PHE A 249 14.44 12.21 9.48
CA PHE A 249 13.02 12.14 9.14
C PHE A 249 12.14 12.22 10.39
N PHE A 250 12.41 11.40 11.40
CA PHE A 250 11.62 11.42 12.64
C PHE A 250 11.76 12.70 13.47
N SER A 251 12.92 13.36 13.41
CA SER A 251 13.13 14.63 14.16
C SER A 251 12.23 15.78 13.70
N GLY A 252 11.68 15.67 12.47
CA GLY A 252 10.78 16.67 11.87
C GLY A 252 9.31 16.55 12.29
N PHE A 253 8.92 15.45 12.96
CA PHE A 253 7.52 15.20 13.28
C PHE A 253 7.18 15.40 14.76
N ILE A 254 5.91 15.73 15.02
CA ILE A 254 5.38 15.83 16.37
C ILE A 254 5.40 14.42 16.99
N ASN A 255 6.25 14.24 18.00
CA ASN A 255 6.34 12.99 18.75
C ASN A 255 5.00 12.73 19.46
N THR A 256 4.22 11.82 18.91
CA THR A 256 2.99 11.33 19.52
C THR A 256 3.35 10.09 20.32
N PHE A 257 3.70 10.25 21.59
CA PHE A 257 3.92 9.14 22.50
C PHE A 257 2.69 8.93 23.37
N THR A 258 2.13 7.72 23.31
CA THR A 258 1.02 7.32 24.17
C THR A 258 1.50 6.78 25.51
N GLY A 259 2.74 6.28 25.58
CA GLY A 259 3.31 5.52 26.69
C GLY A 259 3.14 4.00 26.53
N ASN A 260 2.37 3.54 25.55
CA ASN A 260 2.26 2.14 25.18
C ASN A 260 3.22 1.84 24.02
N GLU A 261 4.24 1.02 24.26
CA GLU A 261 5.30 0.75 23.30
C GLU A 261 4.76 0.20 21.97
N ARG A 262 3.81 -0.73 21.98
CA ARG A 262 3.28 -1.33 20.76
C ARG A 262 2.52 -0.30 19.90
N ILE A 263 1.72 0.55 20.52
CA ILE A 263 1.02 1.64 19.84
C ILE A 263 2.03 2.62 19.23
N ASP A 264 3.03 3.03 20.01
CA ASP A 264 4.03 3.99 19.57
C ASP A 264 4.88 3.44 18.42
N ARG A 265 5.21 2.13 18.43
CA ARG A 265 5.92 1.45 17.33
C ARG A 265 5.08 1.34 16.05
N ILE A 266 3.77 1.05 16.16
CA ILE A 266 2.87 1.05 14.97
C ILE A 266 2.76 2.47 14.40
N TYR A 267 2.70 3.50 15.27
CA TYR A 267 2.69 4.90 14.81
C TYR A 267 3.97 5.25 14.04
N GLU A 268 5.15 4.98 14.61
CA GLU A 268 6.44 5.21 13.94
C GLU A 268 6.52 4.45 12.60
N ARG A 269 6.06 3.19 12.57
CA ARG A 269 6.04 2.38 11.35
C ARG A 269 5.08 2.93 10.31
N SER A 270 3.93 3.46 10.72
CA SER A 270 2.96 4.10 9.83
C SER A 270 3.55 5.34 9.14
N LEU A 271 4.28 6.20 9.87
CA LEU A 271 4.94 7.36 9.27
C LEU A 271 6.01 6.96 8.24
N MET A 272 6.83 5.94 8.55
CA MET A 272 7.79 5.40 7.58
C MET A 272 7.08 4.84 6.36
N LEU A 273 6.02 4.05 6.57
CA LEU A 273 5.25 3.47 5.48
C LEU A 273 4.68 4.55 4.56
N PHE A 274 4.13 5.63 5.10
CA PHE A 274 3.65 6.76 4.30
C PHE A 274 4.74 7.34 3.43
N LYS A 275 5.97 7.45 3.96
CA LYS A 275 7.12 7.92 3.19
C LYS A 275 7.50 6.95 2.07
N LEU A 276 7.40 5.63 2.30
CA LEU A 276 7.71 4.60 1.31
C LEU A 276 6.64 4.48 0.23
N MET A 277 5.36 4.65 0.61
CA MET A 277 4.21 4.55 -0.30
C MET A 277 3.89 5.85 -1.03
N SER A 278 4.62 6.93 -0.76
CA SER A 278 4.53 8.18 -1.52
C SER A 278 5.66 8.25 -2.54
N ASP A 279 5.30 8.23 -3.82
CA ASP A 279 6.28 8.31 -4.91
C ASP A 279 7.07 9.63 -4.85
N LYS A 280 8.40 9.51 -4.79
CA LYS A 280 9.30 10.66 -4.60
C LYS A 280 9.30 11.61 -5.80
N LYS A 281 9.05 11.10 -6.99
CA LYS A 281 9.08 11.88 -8.25
C LYS A 281 7.76 12.56 -8.51
N THR A 282 6.66 11.85 -8.35
CA THR A 282 5.33 12.30 -8.78
C THR A 282 4.44 12.79 -7.64
N GLY A 283 4.53 12.17 -6.47
CA GLY A 283 3.64 12.44 -5.33
C GLY A 283 2.42 11.51 -5.25
N GLY A 284 2.24 10.59 -6.21
CA GLY A 284 1.20 9.56 -6.14
C GLY A 284 1.36 8.68 -4.90
N ILE A 285 0.26 8.16 -4.35
CA ILE A 285 0.25 7.35 -3.13
C ILE A 285 -0.18 5.92 -3.46
N LEU A 286 0.70 4.97 -3.17
CA LEU A 286 0.48 3.55 -3.41
C LEU A 286 -0.43 2.94 -2.33
N ALA A 287 -1.47 2.21 -2.74
CA ALA A 287 -2.35 1.53 -1.79
C ALA A 287 -1.64 0.38 -1.07
N SER A 288 -0.92 -0.47 -1.82
CA SER A 288 -0.06 -1.54 -1.28
C SER A 288 0.91 -2.02 -2.35
N PRO A 289 2.12 -2.49 -2.00
CA PRO A 289 3.10 -3.00 -2.96
C PRO A 289 2.81 -4.44 -3.42
N GLU A 290 1.53 -4.77 -3.64
CA GLU A 290 1.07 -6.07 -4.10
C GLU A 290 0.73 -6.00 -5.59
N THR A 291 1.34 -6.84 -6.41
CA THR A 291 1.14 -6.80 -7.85
C THR A 291 0.22 -7.89 -8.39
N ASP A 292 0.02 -9.02 -7.69
CA ASP A 292 -0.76 -10.17 -8.21
C ASP A 292 -0.47 -10.39 -9.70
N GLU A 293 0.76 -10.74 -10.02
CA GLU A 293 1.30 -10.77 -11.38
C GLU A 293 0.45 -11.62 -12.36
N GLY A 294 -0.26 -12.60 -11.83
CA GLY A 294 -1.18 -13.45 -12.59
C GLY A 294 -2.60 -12.93 -12.71
N PHE A 295 -2.97 -11.84 -12.05
CA PHE A 295 -4.36 -11.36 -11.91
C PHE A 295 -5.33 -12.47 -11.46
N THR A 296 -4.87 -13.35 -10.57
CA THR A 296 -5.59 -14.55 -10.16
C THR A 296 -6.41 -14.39 -8.90
N GLN A 297 -6.12 -13.36 -8.10
CA GLN A 297 -6.68 -13.20 -6.76
C GLN A 297 -7.34 -11.84 -6.52
N CYS A 298 -6.64 -10.72 -6.72
CA CYS A 298 -7.12 -9.39 -6.36
C CYS A 298 -7.06 -8.36 -7.50
N GLY A 299 -6.47 -8.70 -8.63
CA GLY A 299 -6.33 -7.77 -9.74
C GLY A 299 -5.40 -6.59 -9.46
N ARG A 300 -4.43 -6.75 -8.52
CA ARG A 300 -3.35 -5.82 -8.20
C ARG A 300 -3.75 -4.67 -7.26
N TYR A 301 -2.91 -4.42 -6.25
CA TYR A 301 -3.01 -3.29 -5.31
C TYR A 301 -1.96 -2.19 -5.55
N ALA A 302 -0.95 -2.47 -6.38
CA ALA A 302 0.11 -1.50 -6.66
C ALA A 302 -0.39 -0.38 -7.59
N TYR A 303 -1.38 0.38 -7.11
CA TYR A 303 -2.00 1.53 -7.76
C TYR A 303 -2.33 2.63 -6.76
N CYS A 304 -2.69 3.80 -7.25
CA CYS A 304 -3.28 4.89 -6.49
C CYS A 304 -4.79 4.97 -6.74
N TRP A 305 -5.59 4.91 -5.68
CA TRP A 305 -7.00 5.31 -5.66
C TRP A 305 -7.11 6.68 -5.01
N CYS A 306 -7.73 7.62 -5.69
CA CYS A 306 -7.89 8.98 -5.18
C CYS A 306 -8.75 9.03 -3.90
N ARG A 307 -9.75 8.17 -3.78
CA ARG A 307 -10.56 7.99 -2.56
C ARG A 307 -9.70 7.59 -1.37
N ASP A 308 -8.92 6.52 -1.51
CA ASP A 308 -8.02 6.03 -0.45
C ASP A 308 -7.03 7.12 -0.07
N ALA A 309 -6.47 7.80 -1.08
CA ALA A 309 -5.51 8.86 -0.86
C ALA A 309 -6.10 10.07 -0.11
N ALA A 310 -7.40 10.37 -0.24
CA ALA A 310 -8.04 11.42 0.54
C ALA A 310 -8.05 11.10 2.06
N PHE A 311 -8.25 9.84 2.45
CA PHE A 311 -8.10 9.41 3.84
C PHE A 311 -6.63 9.39 4.28
N ILE A 312 -5.74 8.94 3.39
CA ILE A 312 -4.31 8.85 3.68
C ILE A 312 -3.70 10.23 3.88
N THR A 313 -4.04 11.20 3.02
CA THR A 313 -3.56 12.59 3.15
C THR A 313 -4.07 13.27 4.41
N ARG A 314 -5.30 12.99 4.83
CA ARG A 314 -5.80 13.46 6.14
C ARG A 314 -4.94 12.92 7.29
N ALA A 315 -4.53 11.65 7.22
CA ALA A 315 -3.63 11.08 8.22
C ALA A 315 -2.22 11.68 8.13
N PHE A 316 -1.74 12.05 6.93
CA PHE A 316 -0.51 12.81 6.76
C PHE A 316 -0.59 14.16 7.47
N ASP A 317 -1.69 14.89 7.30
CA ASP A 317 -1.88 16.20 7.93
C ASP A 317 -1.96 16.10 9.45
N GLU A 318 -2.70 15.10 9.99
CA GLU A 318 -2.71 14.80 11.44
C GLU A 318 -1.32 14.45 11.99
N ALA A 319 -0.44 13.91 11.16
CA ALA A 319 0.94 13.59 11.52
C ALA A 319 1.92 14.74 11.28
N GLY A 320 1.52 15.84 10.61
CA GLY A 320 2.37 16.97 10.25
C GLY A 320 3.16 16.76 8.95
N MET A 321 2.75 15.81 8.10
CA MET A 321 3.37 15.51 6.80
C MET A 321 2.74 16.37 5.66
N TYR A 322 2.57 17.66 5.91
CA TYR A 322 1.85 18.57 5.00
C TYR A 322 2.43 18.63 3.58
N ARG A 323 3.75 18.52 3.47
CA ARG A 323 4.43 18.54 2.16
C ARG A 323 4.07 17.32 1.31
N GLU A 324 3.96 16.16 1.92
CA GLU A 324 3.55 14.93 1.25
C GLU A 324 2.09 15.04 0.77
N THR A 325 1.21 15.64 1.58
CA THR A 325 -0.18 15.95 1.20
C THR A 325 -0.25 16.90 0.00
N GLU A 326 0.48 18.03 0.04
CA GLU A 326 0.52 18.97 -1.10
C GLU A 326 1.00 18.29 -2.38
N ARG A 327 2.04 17.46 -2.32
CA ARG A 327 2.57 16.75 -3.49
C ARG A 327 1.55 15.79 -4.08
N PHE A 328 0.76 15.13 -3.24
CA PHE A 328 -0.32 14.28 -3.74
C PHE A 328 -1.38 15.10 -4.49
N TYR A 329 -1.86 16.22 -3.94
CA TYR A 329 -2.86 17.04 -4.63
C TYR A 329 -2.32 17.72 -5.90
N GLU A 330 -1.04 18.07 -5.95
CA GLU A 330 -0.40 18.52 -7.20
C GLU A 330 -0.38 17.39 -8.25
N TRP A 331 -0.06 16.16 -7.84
CA TRP A 331 -0.15 14.98 -8.72
C TRP A 331 -1.60 14.75 -9.16
N ALA A 332 -2.56 14.75 -8.25
CA ALA A 332 -3.98 14.56 -8.55
C ALA A 332 -4.49 15.59 -9.56
N ARG A 333 -4.11 16.87 -9.41
CA ARG A 333 -4.40 17.92 -10.38
C ARG A 333 -3.89 17.59 -11.79
N ASN A 334 -2.69 17.00 -11.88
CA ASN A 334 -2.06 16.71 -13.17
C ASN A 334 -2.66 15.49 -13.88
N VAL A 335 -3.27 14.56 -13.15
CA VAL A 335 -3.88 13.34 -13.70
C VAL A 335 -5.40 13.43 -13.87
N GLN A 336 -5.98 14.59 -13.55
CA GLN A 336 -7.41 14.84 -13.73
C GLN A 336 -7.81 14.70 -15.20
N ASP A 337 -8.90 13.97 -15.46
CA ASP A 337 -9.48 13.88 -16.81
C ASP A 337 -9.90 15.25 -17.34
N ILE A 338 -9.86 15.41 -18.66
CA ILE A 338 -10.24 16.67 -19.31
C ILE A 338 -11.69 17.08 -19.01
N GLU A 339 -12.58 16.10 -18.76
CA GLU A 339 -13.97 16.33 -18.39
C GLU A 339 -14.14 16.80 -16.94
N GLY A 340 -13.10 16.63 -16.09
CA GLY A 340 -13.06 17.13 -14.72
C GLY A 340 -13.15 16.07 -13.63
N PHE A 341 -13.27 14.79 -13.94
CA PHE A 341 -13.33 13.71 -12.94
C PHE A 341 -11.98 13.02 -12.76
N TRP A 342 -11.88 12.11 -11.78
CA TRP A 342 -10.77 11.18 -11.63
C TRP A 342 -11.26 9.76 -11.90
N HIS A 343 -10.40 9.01 -12.65
CA HIS A 343 -10.64 7.60 -12.92
C HIS A 343 -10.50 6.78 -11.63
N GLN A 344 -10.98 5.55 -11.66
CA GLN A 344 -10.97 4.64 -10.52
C GLN A 344 -9.56 4.50 -9.90
N ARG A 345 -8.53 4.33 -10.71
CA ARG A 345 -7.15 4.13 -10.23
C ARG A 345 -6.09 4.48 -11.26
N TYR A 346 -4.89 4.73 -10.77
CA TYR A 346 -3.76 5.20 -11.56
C TYR A 346 -2.47 4.49 -11.18
N PHE A 347 -1.53 4.40 -12.15
CA PHE A 347 -0.12 4.19 -11.85
C PHE A 347 0.50 5.45 -11.24
N MET A 348 1.64 5.30 -10.54
CA MET A 348 2.33 6.44 -9.92
C MET A 348 2.77 7.49 -10.94
N ASN A 349 3.10 7.08 -12.17
CA ASN A 349 3.43 7.99 -13.27
C ASN A 349 2.25 8.82 -13.81
N GLY A 350 1.03 8.58 -13.31
CA GLY A 350 -0.18 9.29 -13.70
C GLY A 350 -0.97 8.65 -14.84
N ASN A 351 -0.50 7.57 -15.43
CA ASN A 351 -1.29 6.82 -16.41
C ASN A 351 -2.48 6.15 -15.74
N VAL A 352 -3.62 6.13 -16.43
CA VAL A 352 -4.81 5.41 -15.96
C VAL A 352 -4.51 3.92 -15.91
N ALA A 353 -4.76 3.31 -14.76
CA ALA A 353 -4.62 1.86 -14.58
C ALA A 353 -5.87 1.12 -15.09
N PRO A 354 -5.77 -0.20 -15.39
CA PRO A 354 -6.92 -1.00 -15.75
C PRO A 354 -8.03 -0.88 -14.70
N SER A 355 -9.27 -0.62 -15.12
CA SER A 355 -10.40 -0.33 -14.22
C SER A 355 -11.69 -0.98 -14.71
N TRP A 356 -12.66 -1.10 -13.80
CA TRP A 356 -13.98 -1.66 -14.09
C TRP A 356 -14.96 -0.60 -14.61
N GLY A 357 -14.69 0.68 -14.35
CA GLY A 357 -15.53 1.81 -14.73
C GLY A 357 -15.36 3.00 -13.79
N ILE A 358 -16.22 4.00 -13.96
CA ILE A 358 -16.19 5.21 -13.12
C ILE A 358 -16.63 4.87 -11.70
N GLN A 359 -15.88 5.37 -10.72
CA GLN A 359 -16.27 5.50 -9.32
C GLN A 359 -16.40 7.01 -9.02
N ILE A 360 -17.62 7.50 -8.88
CA ILE A 360 -17.84 8.95 -8.76
C ILE A 360 -17.37 9.52 -7.42
N ASP A 361 -17.28 8.67 -6.40
CA ASP A 361 -16.75 9.03 -5.09
C ASP A 361 -15.27 9.44 -5.12
N GLU A 362 -14.46 8.94 -6.08
CA GLU A 362 -13.07 9.39 -6.30
C GLU A 362 -13.02 10.92 -6.51
N THR A 363 -13.95 11.44 -7.33
CA THR A 363 -14.02 12.87 -7.63
C THR A 363 -14.50 13.68 -6.40
N GLY A 364 -15.52 13.19 -5.72
CA GLY A 364 -16.00 13.82 -4.48
C GLY A 364 -14.97 13.86 -3.38
N ALA A 365 -14.22 12.78 -3.20
CA ALA A 365 -13.18 12.64 -2.17
C ALA A 365 -12.01 13.60 -2.39
N ILE A 366 -11.55 13.80 -3.64
CA ILE A 366 -10.49 14.77 -3.95
C ILE A 366 -10.92 16.20 -3.60
N LEU A 367 -12.12 16.61 -3.98
CA LEU A 367 -12.61 17.95 -3.63
C LEU A 367 -12.71 18.17 -2.12
N PHE A 368 -13.26 17.17 -1.42
CA PHE A 368 -13.34 17.16 0.04
C PHE A 368 -11.96 17.26 0.69
N GLY A 369 -11.01 16.44 0.23
CA GLY A 369 -9.66 16.39 0.78
C GLY A 369 -8.83 17.66 0.53
N ILE A 370 -9.01 18.36 -0.61
CA ILE A 370 -8.37 19.66 -0.86
C ILE A 370 -8.80 20.70 0.19
N LEU A 371 -10.09 20.76 0.52
CA LEU A 371 -10.56 21.65 1.58
C LEU A 371 -10.09 21.21 2.94
N ASP A 372 -10.09 19.91 3.23
CA ASP A 372 -9.63 19.35 4.50
C ASP A 372 -8.15 19.72 4.73
N HIS A 373 -7.27 19.51 3.75
CA HIS A 373 -5.86 19.94 3.83
C HIS A 373 -5.72 21.45 4.06
N PHE A 374 -6.48 22.27 3.32
CA PHE A 374 -6.47 23.72 3.54
C PHE A 374 -6.80 24.10 4.99
N ASN A 375 -7.74 23.40 5.62
CA ASN A 375 -8.12 23.65 7.02
C ASN A 375 -6.97 23.33 8.01
N TYR A 376 -6.02 22.46 7.65
CA TYR A 376 -4.80 22.22 8.45
C TYR A 376 -3.74 23.28 8.24
N VAL A 377 -3.46 23.67 6.98
CA VAL A 377 -2.31 24.53 6.68
C VAL A 377 -2.66 26.00 6.51
N ASN A 378 -3.93 26.31 6.20
CA ASN A 378 -4.46 27.66 5.91
C ASN A 378 -3.65 28.41 4.82
N ASP A 379 -3.15 27.67 3.80
CA ASP A 379 -2.40 28.21 2.67
C ASP A 379 -3.33 28.55 1.49
N ILE A 380 -3.62 29.85 1.30
CA ILE A 380 -4.48 30.32 0.20
C ILE A 380 -3.84 30.11 -1.18
N ASP A 381 -2.51 30.09 -1.27
CA ASP A 381 -1.83 29.87 -2.55
C ASP A 381 -1.92 28.40 -2.97
N PHE A 382 -2.02 27.46 -2.03
CA PHE A 382 -2.39 26.08 -2.32
C PHE A 382 -3.77 26.02 -3.01
N LEU A 383 -4.79 26.67 -2.46
CA LEU A 383 -6.12 26.71 -3.08
C LEU A 383 -6.10 27.33 -4.48
N LYS A 384 -5.31 28.40 -4.68
CA LYS A 384 -5.16 29.02 -6.01
C LYS A 384 -4.55 28.03 -7.01
N ARG A 385 -3.56 27.23 -6.60
CA ARG A 385 -2.96 26.19 -7.46
C ARG A 385 -3.97 25.10 -7.83
N MET A 386 -4.85 24.73 -6.90
CA MET A 386 -5.86 23.68 -7.11
C MET A 386 -7.11 24.16 -7.83
N TRP A 387 -7.35 25.47 -7.89
CA TRP A 387 -8.63 26.05 -8.32
C TRP A 387 -9.15 25.50 -9.66
N SER A 388 -8.32 25.45 -10.68
CA SER A 388 -8.75 24.97 -12.01
C SER A 388 -9.26 23.52 -11.98
N ALA A 389 -8.66 22.66 -11.17
CA ALA A 389 -9.10 21.29 -11.00
C ALA A 389 -10.40 21.21 -10.19
N VAL A 390 -10.51 22.01 -9.12
CA VAL A 390 -11.71 22.10 -8.29
C VAL A 390 -12.92 22.55 -9.13
N GLU A 391 -12.75 23.59 -9.93
CA GLU A 391 -13.81 24.15 -10.77
C GLU A 391 -14.33 23.12 -11.78
N LYS A 392 -13.43 22.47 -12.52
CA LYS A 392 -13.79 21.43 -13.50
C LYS A 392 -14.52 20.25 -12.83
N ALA A 393 -14.03 19.80 -11.69
CA ALA A 393 -14.61 18.67 -10.98
C ALA A 393 -16.01 18.98 -10.45
N ALA A 394 -16.21 20.14 -9.85
CA ALA A 394 -17.52 20.55 -9.37
C ALA A 394 -18.54 20.71 -10.53
N ASP A 395 -18.10 21.28 -11.65
CA ASP A 395 -18.94 21.38 -12.86
C ASP A 395 -19.21 20.01 -13.49
N PHE A 396 -18.29 19.04 -13.38
CA PHE A 396 -18.55 17.66 -13.78
C PHE A 396 -19.59 17.00 -12.88
N LEU A 397 -19.44 17.09 -11.56
CA LEU A 397 -20.34 16.46 -10.59
C LEU A 397 -21.80 16.90 -10.79
N ILE A 398 -22.07 18.18 -11.06
CA ILE A 398 -23.45 18.66 -11.32
C ILE A 398 -24.03 18.18 -12.65
N ARG A 399 -23.18 17.75 -13.62
CA ARG A 399 -23.63 17.11 -14.86
C ARG A 399 -23.83 15.61 -14.73
N PHE A 400 -23.25 15.01 -13.70
CA PHE A 400 -23.30 13.57 -13.44
C PHE A 400 -24.46 13.20 -12.49
N ILE A 401 -25.62 13.84 -12.68
CA ILE A 401 -26.84 13.62 -11.90
C ILE A 401 -27.88 12.95 -12.76
N ASP A 402 -28.52 11.91 -12.23
CA ASP A 402 -29.65 11.24 -12.84
C ASP A 402 -30.93 12.10 -12.65
N GLU A 403 -31.60 12.43 -13.75
CA GLU A 403 -32.77 13.33 -13.74
C GLU A 403 -33.99 12.70 -13.05
N GLU A 404 -34.09 11.37 -12.99
CA GLU A 404 -35.24 10.69 -12.35
C GLU A 404 -35.11 10.63 -10.83
N THR A 405 -33.91 10.30 -10.35
CA THR A 405 -33.66 10.11 -8.91
C THR A 405 -33.15 11.37 -8.22
N GLY A 406 -32.46 12.23 -8.96
CA GLY A 406 -31.72 13.36 -8.41
C GLY A 406 -30.42 12.95 -7.72
N LEU A 407 -30.03 11.66 -7.77
CA LEU A 407 -28.78 11.11 -7.26
C LEU A 407 -27.68 11.19 -8.32
N PRO A 408 -26.40 11.02 -7.96
CA PRO A 408 -25.36 10.80 -8.96
C PRO A 408 -25.69 9.58 -9.84
N CYS A 409 -25.45 9.68 -11.15
CA CYS A 409 -25.66 8.60 -12.10
C CYS A 409 -25.01 7.30 -11.63
N PRO A 410 -25.51 6.13 -12.05
CA PRO A 410 -24.93 4.85 -11.67
C PRO A 410 -23.42 4.77 -11.95
N SER A 411 -22.66 4.43 -10.92
CA SER A 411 -21.22 4.21 -10.94
C SER A 411 -20.85 2.96 -10.13
N PHE A 412 -19.61 2.52 -10.18
CA PHE A 412 -19.17 1.45 -9.29
C PHE A 412 -19.11 1.95 -7.84
N ASP A 413 -19.40 1.03 -6.90
CA ASP A 413 -19.27 1.28 -5.46
C ASP A 413 -17.79 1.37 -5.03
N LEU A 414 -17.55 1.83 -3.80
CA LEU A 414 -16.17 1.92 -3.27
C LEU A 414 -15.47 0.56 -3.17
N TRP A 415 -16.22 -0.54 -3.17
CA TRP A 415 -15.67 -1.90 -3.14
C TRP A 415 -15.37 -2.49 -4.53
N GLU A 416 -15.66 -1.73 -5.60
CA GLU A 416 -15.40 -2.11 -7.01
C GLU A 416 -16.23 -3.32 -7.50
N GLU A 417 -17.35 -3.60 -6.85
CA GLU A 417 -18.11 -4.81 -7.09
C GLU A 417 -19.46 -4.57 -7.78
N ARG A 418 -20.07 -3.39 -7.56
CA ARG A 418 -21.46 -3.15 -7.95
C ARG A 418 -21.64 -1.81 -8.64
N MET A 419 -22.31 -1.82 -9.78
CA MET A 419 -22.72 -0.60 -10.46
C MET A 419 -24.14 -0.22 -10.05
N GLY A 420 -24.31 0.97 -9.50
CA GLY A 420 -25.60 1.49 -9.02
C GLY A 420 -25.49 2.93 -8.52
N GLU A 421 -26.54 3.43 -7.89
CA GLU A 421 -26.59 4.71 -7.21
C GLU A 421 -26.40 4.46 -5.71
N HIS A 422 -25.21 4.78 -5.19
CA HIS A 422 -24.76 4.35 -3.86
C HIS A 422 -24.86 5.47 -2.84
N THR A 423 -25.25 5.13 -1.61
CA THR A 423 -25.33 6.08 -0.48
C THR A 423 -23.97 6.70 -0.18
N TYR A 424 -22.91 5.90 -0.15
CA TYR A 424 -21.54 6.39 0.08
C TYR A 424 -21.09 7.37 -1.00
N SER A 425 -21.22 6.97 -2.28
CA SER A 425 -20.79 7.81 -3.41
C SER A 425 -21.60 9.11 -3.50
N THR A 426 -22.89 9.05 -3.19
CA THR A 426 -23.75 10.25 -3.10
C THR A 426 -23.25 11.20 -2.01
N ALA A 427 -22.91 10.68 -0.82
CA ALA A 427 -22.37 11.50 0.26
C ALA A 427 -21.02 12.15 -0.11
N ALA A 428 -20.13 11.41 -0.79
CA ALA A 428 -18.87 11.95 -1.29
C ALA A 428 -19.08 13.10 -2.28
N VAL A 429 -20.04 12.97 -3.21
CA VAL A 429 -20.41 14.03 -4.17
C VAL A 429 -20.94 15.28 -3.45
N ILE A 430 -21.84 15.12 -2.47
CA ILE A 430 -22.37 16.24 -1.67
C ILE A 430 -21.22 16.97 -0.95
N ALA A 431 -20.35 16.23 -0.27
CA ALA A 431 -19.21 16.80 0.45
C ALA A 431 -18.23 17.51 -0.50
N GLY A 432 -17.96 16.90 -1.68
CA GLY A 432 -17.12 17.50 -2.72
C GLY A 432 -17.67 18.81 -3.27
N LEU A 433 -18.97 18.88 -3.56
CA LEU A 433 -19.61 20.11 -4.03
C LEU A 433 -19.64 21.21 -2.98
N ARG A 434 -19.89 20.86 -1.69
CA ARG A 434 -19.79 21.79 -0.58
C ARG A 434 -18.37 22.32 -0.42
N ALA A 435 -17.38 21.44 -0.52
CA ALA A 435 -15.97 21.81 -0.47
C ALA A 435 -15.59 22.76 -1.62
N ALA A 436 -16.00 22.46 -2.85
CA ALA A 436 -15.76 23.34 -4.01
C ALA A 436 -16.38 24.73 -3.84
N SER A 437 -17.61 24.79 -3.32
CA SER A 437 -18.29 26.06 -3.01
C SER A 437 -17.51 26.87 -1.97
N GLU A 438 -17.06 26.26 -0.87
CA GLU A 438 -16.30 26.92 0.18
C GLU A 438 -14.92 27.38 -0.33
N ILE A 439 -14.21 26.55 -1.13
CA ILE A 439 -12.94 26.92 -1.76
C ILE A 439 -13.12 28.15 -2.65
N GLY A 440 -14.17 28.13 -3.52
CA GLY A 440 -14.48 29.28 -4.38
C GLY A 440 -14.74 30.55 -3.58
N ARG A 441 -15.51 30.45 -2.49
CA ARG A 441 -15.79 31.56 -1.58
C ARG A 441 -14.50 32.12 -0.94
N ARG A 442 -13.58 31.26 -0.50
CA ARG A 442 -12.26 31.66 0.04
C ARG A 442 -11.39 32.37 -0.99
N LEU A 443 -11.52 32.01 -2.26
CA LEU A 443 -10.79 32.63 -3.37
C LEU A 443 -11.47 33.88 -3.94
N GLY A 444 -12.65 34.26 -3.44
CA GLY A 444 -13.41 35.41 -3.93
C GLY A 444 -14.04 35.20 -5.31
N VAL A 445 -14.37 33.96 -5.66
CA VAL A 445 -15.11 33.62 -6.88
C VAL A 445 -16.56 34.11 -6.75
N SER A 446 -17.20 34.36 -7.87
CA SER A 446 -18.57 34.91 -7.93
C SER A 446 -19.57 34.06 -7.13
N ASP A 447 -20.45 34.74 -6.38
CA ASP A 447 -21.49 34.08 -5.59
C ASP A 447 -22.42 33.20 -6.45
N GLU A 448 -22.69 33.59 -7.67
CA GLU A 448 -23.54 32.84 -8.62
C GLU A 448 -22.97 31.41 -8.81
N LYS A 449 -21.67 31.29 -9.04
CA LYS A 449 -21.02 30.01 -9.30
C LYS A 449 -20.96 29.14 -8.04
N THR A 450 -20.49 29.70 -6.94
CA THR A 450 -20.38 28.96 -5.67
C THR A 450 -21.75 28.51 -5.15
N GLN A 451 -22.77 29.36 -5.29
CA GLN A 451 -24.17 29.03 -4.93
C GLN A 451 -24.78 27.95 -5.83
N LYS A 452 -24.39 27.89 -7.12
CA LYS A 452 -24.84 26.82 -8.02
C LYS A 452 -24.42 25.44 -7.50
N TRP A 453 -23.16 25.30 -7.09
CA TRP A 453 -22.64 24.03 -6.53
C TRP A 453 -23.29 23.69 -5.17
N LEU A 454 -23.46 24.70 -4.32
CA LEU A 454 -24.09 24.49 -3.01
C LEU A 454 -25.57 24.04 -3.15
N LYS A 455 -26.34 24.69 -4.02
CA LYS A 455 -27.72 24.29 -4.33
C LYS A 455 -27.80 22.87 -4.90
N ALA A 456 -26.87 22.49 -5.76
CA ALA A 456 -26.80 21.12 -6.27
C ALA A 456 -26.52 20.12 -5.13
N ALA A 457 -25.60 20.43 -4.24
CA ALA A 457 -25.31 19.59 -3.06
C ALA A 457 -26.55 19.42 -2.16
N ASP A 458 -27.32 20.50 -1.92
CA ASP A 458 -28.53 20.44 -1.13
C ASP A 458 -29.64 19.63 -1.81
N SER A 459 -29.83 19.80 -3.12
CA SER A 459 -30.80 19.00 -3.90
C SER A 459 -30.43 17.51 -3.91
N ILE A 460 -29.14 17.16 -4.03
CA ILE A 460 -28.67 15.77 -3.97
C ILE A 460 -28.89 15.20 -2.55
N ARG A 461 -28.71 16.02 -1.50
CA ARG A 461 -28.99 15.60 -0.13
C ARG A 461 -30.47 15.27 0.09
N GLU A 462 -31.39 16.09 -0.45
CA GLU A 462 -32.83 15.82 -0.43
C GLU A 462 -33.16 14.53 -1.20
N ALA A 463 -32.52 14.31 -2.35
CA ALA A 463 -32.67 13.07 -3.11
C ALA A 463 -32.14 11.85 -2.32
N LEU A 464 -31.02 11.97 -1.62
CA LEU A 464 -30.49 10.91 -0.76
C LEU A 464 -31.49 10.53 0.34
N GLU A 465 -32.08 11.51 1.04
CA GLU A 465 -33.09 11.26 2.07
C GLU A 465 -34.36 10.59 1.50
N LYS A 466 -34.72 10.93 0.28
CA LYS A 466 -35.92 10.41 -0.39
C LYS A 466 -35.72 8.99 -0.92
N GLU A 467 -34.63 8.73 -1.62
CA GLU A 467 -34.40 7.53 -2.41
C GLU A 467 -33.53 6.48 -1.69
N LEU A 468 -32.60 6.90 -0.81
CA LEU A 468 -31.60 6.04 -0.17
C LEU A 468 -31.84 5.82 1.35
N VAL A 469 -33.01 6.21 1.86
CA VAL A 469 -33.47 5.85 3.19
C VAL A 469 -34.68 4.95 3.08
N ASP A 470 -34.60 3.74 3.63
CA ASP A 470 -35.73 2.81 3.71
C ASP A 470 -36.76 3.34 4.71
N LYS A 471 -37.93 3.69 4.22
CA LYS A 471 -39.01 4.28 4.99
C LYS A 471 -39.59 3.31 6.02
N THR A 472 -39.43 1.99 5.85
CA THR A 472 -39.93 0.96 6.74
C THR A 472 -39.02 0.78 7.95
N THR A 473 -37.72 0.68 7.69
CA THR A 473 -36.71 0.43 8.73
C THR A 473 -36.10 1.71 9.29
N GLY A 474 -36.10 2.79 8.52
CA GLY A 474 -35.41 4.05 8.82
C GLY A 474 -33.88 3.91 8.78
N LEU A 475 -33.34 2.97 8.00
CA LEU A 475 -31.93 2.76 7.76
C LEU A 475 -31.54 3.30 6.38
N PHE A 476 -30.26 3.61 6.19
CA PHE A 476 -29.75 3.82 4.84
C PHE A 476 -29.82 2.53 4.03
N LEU A 477 -30.23 2.63 2.77
CA LEU A 477 -30.02 1.60 1.75
C LEU A 477 -28.58 1.67 1.27
N ARG A 478 -27.96 0.53 0.91
CA ARG A 478 -26.62 0.54 0.33
C ARG A 478 -26.63 1.23 -1.03
N SER A 479 -27.64 0.91 -1.84
CA SER A 479 -27.81 1.50 -3.16
C SER A 479 -29.23 1.31 -3.69
N VAL A 480 -29.55 2.07 -4.74
CA VAL A 480 -30.70 1.83 -5.59
C VAL A 480 -30.26 1.62 -7.04
N ARG A 481 -31.13 1.06 -7.87
CA ARG A 481 -30.88 0.79 -9.30
C ARG A 481 -29.56 0.04 -9.55
N THR A 482 -29.24 -0.91 -8.66
CA THR A 482 -28.03 -1.71 -8.76
C THR A 482 -28.14 -2.71 -9.90
N LYS A 483 -27.15 -2.70 -10.82
CA LYS A 483 -27.07 -3.66 -11.92
C LYS A 483 -26.96 -5.07 -11.40
N LEU A 484 -27.79 -5.97 -11.91
CA LEU A 484 -27.67 -7.40 -11.61
C LEU A 484 -26.42 -7.96 -12.29
N ASN A 485 -25.64 -8.73 -11.55
CA ASN A 485 -24.53 -9.48 -12.11
C ASN A 485 -25.11 -10.63 -12.97
N PRO A 486 -24.80 -10.73 -14.28
CA PRO A 486 -25.35 -11.77 -15.14
C PRO A 486 -24.93 -13.19 -14.73
N TRP A 487 -23.95 -13.34 -13.83
CA TRP A 487 -23.36 -14.62 -13.44
C TRP A 487 -23.92 -15.21 -12.13
N GLY A 488 -24.89 -14.58 -11.47
CA GLY A 488 -25.28 -15.11 -10.16
C GLY A 488 -26.56 -14.66 -9.49
N ALA A 489 -27.37 -13.82 -10.08
CA ALA A 489 -28.61 -13.37 -9.41
C ALA A 489 -29.85 -13.75 -10.25
N GLU A 490 -30.71 -14.62 -9.70
CA GLU A 490 -32.08 -14.78 -10.20
C GLU A 490 -32.82 -13.44 -10.09
N PRO A 491 -33.60 -13.05 -11.12
CA PRO A 491 -34.47 -11.89 -11.04
C PRO A 491 -35.43 -12.01 -9.86
N SER A 492 -35.40 -11.05 -8.96
CA SER A 492 -36.32 -10.98 -7.81
C SER A 492 -37.53 -10.12 -8.14
N SER A 493 -38.53 -10.10 -7.25
CA SER A 493 -39.67 -9.20 -7.38
C SER A 493 -39.30 -7.70 -7.42
N ASN A 494 -38.07 -7.36 -7.02
CA ASN A 494 -37.51 -6.00 -7.04
C ASN A 494 -36.67 -5.73 -8.29
N THR A 495 -36.69 -6.58 -9.30
CA THR A 495 -35.93 -6.40 -10.55
C THR A 495 -36.76 -5.67 -11.59
N VAL A 496 -36.20 -4.62 -12.18
CA VAL A 496 -36.80 -3.87 -13.26
C VAL A 496 -35.81 -3.63 -14.38
N TRP A 497 -36.33 -3.49 -15.59
CA TRP A 497 -35.56 -3.10 -16.77
C TRP A 497 -35.54 -1.58 -16.90
N ILE A 498 -34.35 -0.98 -16.97
CA ILE A 498 -34.23 0.46 -17.14
C ILE A 498 -33.38 0.81 -18.37
N THR A 499 -33.67 1.95 -18.99
CA THR A 499 -32.82 2.58 -19.99
C THR A 499 -31.77 3.42 -19.27
N VAL A 500 -30.49 3.18 -19.57
CA VAL A 500 -29.36 3.75 -18.80
C VAL A 500 -28.81 5.05 -19.40
N ASN A 501 -29.02 5.25 -20.70
CA ASN A 501 -28.50 6.44 -21.36
C ASN A 501 -29.27 6.76 -22.67
N SER A 502 -29.01 7.94 -23.23
CA SER A 502 -29.64 8.44 -24.47
C SER A 502 -29.38 7.59 -25.72
N LYS A 503 -28.41 6.63 -25.67
CA LYS A 503 -28.13 5.69 -26.76
C LYS A 503 -29.04 4.46 -26.72
N GLY A 504 -29.95 4.37 -25.75
CA GLY A 504 -30.90 3.28 -25.61
C GLY A 504 -30.34 2.02 -24.98
N TYR A 505 -29.15 2.07 -24.33
CA TYR A 505 -28.65 0.96 -23.54
C TYR A 505 -29.55 0.74 -22.33
N SER A 506 -29.95 -0.51 -22.12
CA SER A 506 -30.84 -0.91 -21.04
C SER A 506 -30.26 -2.08 -20.27
N ARG A 507 -30.69 -2.24 -19.04
CA ARG A 507 -30.26 -3.36 -18.17
C ARG A 507 -31.28 -3.68 -17.10
N ASP A 508 -31.23 -4.90 -16.58
CA ASP A 508 -31.94 -5.28 -15.35
C ASP A 508 -31.21 -4.73 -14.15
N VAL A 509 -31.96 -4.13 -13.23
CA VAL A 509 -31.47 -3.58 -11.98
C VAL A 509 -32.35 -3.99 -10.81
N THR A 510 -31.75 -4.11 -9.62
CA THR A 510 -32.49 -4.21 -8.36
C THR A 510 -32.90 -2.81 -7.94
N LEU A 511 -34.18 -2.60 -7.60
CA LEU A 511 -34.69 -1.28 -7.19
C LEU A 511 -34.04 -0.75 -5.92
N ALA A 512 -33.83 -1.63 -4.92
CA ALA A 512 -33.21 -1.26 -3.66
C ALA A 512 -32.33 -2.40 -3.15
N ASP A 513 -31.15 -2.06 -2.64
CA ASP A 513 -30.25 -2.95 -1.93
C ASP A 513 -30.15 -2.51 -0.46
N SER A 514 -30.75 -3.29 0.43
CA SER A 514 -30.82 -3.01 1.87
C SER A 514 -29.76 -3.72 2.70
N ARG A 515 -28.76 -4.37 2.08
CA ARG A 515 -27.67 -5.03 2.81
C ARG A 515 -26.88 -4.02 3.61
N LEU A 516 -26.54 -4.41 4.83
CA LEU A 516 -25.71 -3.58 5.68
C LEU A 516 -24.27 -3.57 5.18
N ASP A 517 -23.68 -2.40 5.21
CA ASP A 517 -22.34 -2.12 4.70
C ASP A 517 -21.72 -1.03 5.59
N ILE A 518 -20.45 -1.18 5.94
CA ILE A 518 -19.74 -0.19 6.78
C ILE A 518 -19.74 1.20 6.13
N SER A 519 -19.73 1.27 4.82
CA SER A 519 -19.74 2.53 4.06
C SER A 519 -21.00 3.38 4.30
N LEU A 520 -22.07 2.80 4.84
CA LEU A 520 -23.30 3.52 5.20
C LEU A 520 -23.12 4.52 6.35
N ILE A 521 -21.99 4.48 7.07
CA ILE A 521 -21.63 5.57 8.00
C ILE A 521 -20.92 6.74 7.30
N GLY A 522 -20.51 6.57 6.03
CA GLY A 522 -19.84 7.60 5.22
C GLY A 522 -20.60 8.93 5.13
N PRO A 523 -21.93 8.95 5.03
CA PRO A 523 -22.71 10.19 5.07
C PRO A 523 -22.50 11.05 6.32
N SER A 524 -22.10 10.45 7.45
CA SER A 524 -21.70 11.17 8.65
C SER A 524 -20.17 11.31 8.74
N VAL A 525 -19.45 10.20 8.74
CA VAL A 525 -17.98 10.16 8.87
C VAL A 525 -17.38 9.49 7.64
N PRO A 526 -16.58 10.18 6.81
CA PRO A 526 -15.97 11.51 7.05
C PRO A 526 -16.76 12.70 6.49
N PHE A 527 -17.82 12.48 5.70
CA PHE A 527 -18.35 13.50 4.79
C PHE A 527 -19.23 14.59 5.45
N GLY A 528 -19.70 14.40 6.69
CA GLY A 528 -20.47 15.42 7.42
C GLY A 528 -21.73 15.89 6.69
N VAL A 529 -22.37 15.00 5.90
CA VAL A 529 -23.66 15.28 5.23
C VAL A 529 -24.78 15.28 6.26
N PHE A 530 -24.66 14.38 7.24
CA PHE A 530 -25.53 14.26 8.40
C PHE A 530 -24.68 14.27 9.68
N GLU A 531 -25.21 14.88 10.74
CA GLU A 531 -24.61 14.80 12.07
C GLU A 531 -24.63 13.35 12.58
N TYR A 532 -23.70 13.01 13.46
CA TYR A 532 -23.57 11.65 14.00
C TYR A 532 -24.80 11.18 14.79
N ASP A 533 -25.56 12.13 15.38
CA ASP A 533 -26.81 11.90 16.17
C ASP A 533 -28.08 11.98 15.31
N HIS A 534 -27.98 12.15 14.00
CA HIS A 534 -29.12 12.08 13.11
C HIS A 534 -29.74 10.69 13.15
N ALA A 535 -31.06 10.61 13.31
CA ALA A 535 -31.79 9.36 13.60
C ALA A 535 -31.48 8.20 12.64
N VAL A 536 -31.30 8.50 11.34
CA VAL A 536 -30.96 7.48 10.34
C VAL A 536 -29.52 7.00 10.53
N VAL A 537 -28.57 7.91 10.81
CA VAL A 537 -27.15 7.59 11.03
C VAL A 537 -27.00 6.72 12.28
N GLU A 538 -27.60 7.14 13.41
CA GLU A 538 -27.49 6.41 14.67
C GLU A 538 -28.06 4.98 14.56
N LYS A 539 -29.26 4.85 13.95
CA LYS A 539 -29.88 3.53 13.73
C LYS A 539 -29.03 2.65 12.80
N THR A 540 -28.50 3.22 11.71
CA THR A 540 -27.69 2.48 10.75
C THR A 540 -26.38 2.04 11.39
N ALA A 541 -25.66 2.92 12.09
CA ALA A 541 -24.41 2.60 12.76
C ALA A 541 -24.61 1.50 13.83
N LYS A 542 -25.67 1.58 14.63
CA LYS A 542 -26.01 0.52 15.59
C LYS A 542 -26.28 -0.82 14.90
N LYS A 543 -27.03 -0.81 13.80
CA LYS A 543 -27.38 -2.04 13.08
C LYS A 543 -26.16 -2.66 12.40
N ILE A 544 -25.25 -1.83 11.84
CA ILE A 544 -23.95 -2.25 11.32
C ILE A 544 -23.15 -2.95 12.41
N GLU A 545 -23.03 -2.34 13.57
CA GLU A 545 -22.27 -2.90 14.68
C GLU A 545 -22.84 -4.27 15.11
N ASP A 546 -24.16 -4.38 15.23
CA ASP A 546 -24.83 -5.63 15.62
C ASP A 546 -24.65 -6.75 14.58
N ALA A 547 -24.69 -6.42 13.27
CA ALA A 547 -24.71 -7.41 12.19
C ALA A 547 -23.31 -7.73 11.62
N LEU A 548 -22.41 -6.76 11.58
CA LEU A 548 -21.10 -6.93 10.95
C LEU A 548 -19.97 -7.23 11.95
N TYR A 549 -20.25 -7.41 13.23
CA TYR A 549 -19.26 -7.78 14.23
C TYR A 549 -18.83 -9.24 14.11
N CYS A 550 -17.53 -9.49 13.96
CA CYS A 550 -16.96 -10.84 13.95
C CYS A 550 -16.88 -11.40 15.38
N SER A 551 -17.78 -12.30 15.74
CA SER A 551 -17.90 -12.83 17.12
C SER A 551 -16.69 -13.67 17.59
N LYS A 552 -15.91 -14.26 16.67
CA LYS A 552 -14.76 -15.11 17.02
C LYS A 552 -13.47 -14.31 17.20
N ALA A 553 -13.11 -13.53 16.19
CA ALA A 553 -11.84 -12.81 16.16
C ALA A 553 -11.97 -11.33 16.57
N GLY A 554 -13.19 -10.81 16.65
CA GLY A 554 -13.45 -9.37 16.79
C GLY A 554 -13.33 -8.64 15.43
N GLY A 555 -13.52 -7.31 15.46
CA GLY A 555 -13.49 -6.48 14.26
C GLY A 555 -14.80 -6.48 13.47
N ILE A 556 -14.83 -5.71 12.39
CA ILE A 556 -16.02 -5.42 11.58
C ILE A 556 -15.78 -5.87 10.14
N TYR A 557 -16.74 -6.62 9.58
CA TYR A 557 -16.76 -6.98 8.15
C TYR A 557 -17.07 -5.74 7.29
N ARG A 558 -16.76 -5.80 5.97
CA ARG A 558 -17.13 -4.73 5.03
C ARG A 558 -18.66 -4.61 4.91
N TYR A 559 -19.32 -5.73 4.64
CA TYR A 559 -20.78 -5.82 4.45
C TYR A 559 -21.27 -7.24 4.72
N GLU A 560 -22.59 -7.41 4.78
CA GLU A 560 -23.26 -8.72 4.94
C GLU A 560 -22.88 -9.65 3.78
N ASP A 561 -22.55 -10.90 4.11
CA ASP A 561 -22.17 -11.95 3.15
C ASP A 561 -20.89 -11.66 2.34
N ASP A 562 -20.01 -10.79 2.85
CA ASP A 562 -18.71 -10.57 2.25
C ASP A 562 -17.90 -11.87 2.18
N SER A 563 -17.53 -12.26 0.96
CA SER A 563 -16.73 -13.46 0.71
C SER A 563 -15.33 -13.17 0.18
N TYR A 564 -15.01 -11.89 -0.07
CA TYR A 564 -13.72 -11.49 -0.62
C TYR A 564 -12.56 -11.93 0.28
N ALA A 565 -11.57 -12.60 -0.32
CA ALA A 565 -10.38 -13.12 0.37
C ALA A 565 -10.70 -13.95 1.64
N GLY A 566 -11.81 -14.69 1.62
CA GLY A 566 -12.25 -15.54 2.73
C GLY A 566 -13.30 -14.92 3.65
N GLY A 567 -13.72 -13.67 3.42
CA GLY A 567 -14.73 -12.99 4.21
C GLY A 567 -14.26 -12.76 5.65
N ASN A 568 -13.31 -11.90 5.82
CA ASN A 568 -12.65 -11.59 7.09
C ASN A 568 -13.03 -10.18 7.58
N PRO A 569 -12.90 -9.87 8.88
CA PRO A 569 -13.01 -8.50 9.37
C PRO A 569 -11.84 -7.64 8.86
N TRP A 570 -12.14 -6.38 8.56
CA TRP A 570 -11.19 -5.44 7.97
C TRP A 570 -10.69 -4.43 9.00
N ILE A 571 -9.40 -4.08 8.89
CA ILE A 571 -8.82 -3.00 9.71
C ILE A 571 -9.51 -1.68 9.42
N VAL A 572 -9.69 -1.35 8.12
CA VAL A 572 -10.37 -0.12 7.69
C VAL A 572 -11.79 -0.06 8.23
N SER A 573 -12.61 -1.11 8.05
CA SER A 573 -14.00 -1.15 8.50
C SER A 573 -14.12 -0.95 10.00
N THR A 574 -13.28 -1.63 10.77
CA THR A 574 -13.27 -1.57 12.23
C THR A 574 -12.87 -0.17 12.74
N LEU A 575 -11.83 0.41 12.16
CA LEU A 575 -11.36 1.74 12.53
C LEU A 575 -12.28 2.85 12.00
N TRP A 576 -13.03 2.62 10.93
CA TRP A 576 -14.05 3.55 10.45
C TRP A 576 -15.19 3.65 11.46
N LEU A 577 -15.68 2.51 11.97
CA LEU A 577 -16.67 2.51 13.04
C LEU A 577 -16.12 3.16 14.33
N ALA A 578 -14.83 2.98 14.63
CA ALA A 578 -14.19 3.68 15.75
C ALA A 578 -14.20 5.20 15.59
N LEU A 579 -13.96 5.73 14.37
CA LEU A 579 -14.07 7.18 14.09
C LEU A 579 -15.49 7.69 14.34
N TYR A 580 -16.51 6.95 13.90
CA TYR A 580 -17.90 7.30 14.21
C TYR A 580 -18.13 7.39 15.73
N HIS A 581 -17.66 6.41 16.50
CA HIS A 581 -17.82 6.41 17.95
C HIS A 581 -17.05 7.55 18.64
N ILE A 582 -15.91 7.99 18.09
CA ILE A 582 -15.19 9.18 18.57
C ILE A 582 -16.06 10.42 18.42
N GLU A 583 -16.67 10.62 17.26
CA GLU A 583 -17.55 11.77 17.01
C GLU A 583 -18.82 11.71 17.89
N ALA A 584 -19.40 10.52 18.05
CA ALA A 584 -20.56 10.28 18.92
C ALA A 584 -20.25 10.34 20.43
N GLY A 585 -18.99 10.59 20.83
CA GLY A 585 -18.57 10.67 22.24
C GLY A 585 -18.44 9.32 22.95
N ASN A 586 -18.59 8.20 22.24
CA ASN A 586 -18.45 6.85 22.77
C ASN A 586 -16.98 6.39 22.80
N VAL A 587 -16.14 7.16 23.48
CA VAL A 587 -14.67 7.06 23.41
C VAL A 587 -14.13 5.70 23.83
N GLN A 588 -14.73 5.07 24.86
CA GLN A 588 -14.32 3.75 25.32
C GLN A 588 -14.54 2.67 24.24
N LYS A 589 -15.67 2.72 23.55
CA LYS A 589 -15.99 1.81 22.47
C LYS A 589 -15.04 1.95 21.29
N ALA A 590 -14.72 3.19 20.94
CA ALA A 590 -13.68 3.48 19.93
C ALA A 590 -12.32 2.94 20.33
N ALA A 591 -11.94 3.05 21.62
CA ALA A 591 -10.70 2.48 22.14
C ALA A 591 -10.67 0.94 22.07
N ASP A 592 -11.81 0.26 22.28
CA ASP A 592 -11.89 -1.20 22.16
C ASP A 592 -11.67 -1.67 20.71
N TYR A 593 -12.24 -0.98 19.72
CA TYR A 593 -11.97 -1.24 18.30
C TYR A 593 -10.53 -0.91 17.92
N PHE A 594 -9.98 0.18 18.44
CA PHE A 594 -8.57 0.52 18.23
C PHE A 594 -7.63 -0.55 18.81
N LYS A 595 -7.90 -1.02 20.03
CA LYS A 595 -7.19 -2.12 20.67
C LYS A 595 -7.17 -3.39 19.82
N TRP A 596 -8.30 -3.71 19.18
CA TRP A 596 -8.36 -4.83 18.25
C TRP A 596 -7.41 -4.65 17.06
N ALA A 597 -7.42 -3.49 16.41
CA ALA A 597 -6.53 -3.20 15.29
C ALA A 597 -5.03 -3.26 15.71
N VAL A 598 -4.70 -2.75 16.91
CA VAL A 598 -3.33 -2.87 17.48
C VAL A 598 -2.90 -4.33 17.60
N LYS A 599 -3.79 -5.25 18.00
CA LYS A 599 -3.49 -6.69 18.11
C LYS A 599 -3.28 -7.34 16.75
N CYS A 600 -4.00 -6.91 15.71
CA CYS A 600 -3.89 -7.45 14.36
C CYS A 600 -2.61 -7.03 13.61
N ALA A 601 -1.88 -6.01 14.09
CA ALA A 601 -0.59 -5.64 13.52
C ALA A 601 0.41 -6.78 13.59
N THR A 602 1.23 -6.95 12.53
CA THR A 602 2.30 -7.95 12.49
C THR A 602 3.36 -7.72 13.58
N HIS A 603 4.30 -8.65 13.73
CA HIS A 603 5.46 -8.48 14.63
C HIS A 603 6.42 -7.36 14.16
N LEU A 604 6.34 -6.97 12.88
CA LEU A 604 7.05 -5.82 12.30
C LEU A 604 6.22 -4.51 12.34
N TYR A 605 5.11 -4.51 13.07
CA TYR A 605 4.22 -3.35 13.25
C TYR A 605 3.55 -2.87 11.96
N LEU A 606 3.36 -3.75 10.97
CA LEU A 606 2.59 -3.49 9.77
C LEU A 606 1.13 -3.87 9.95
N LEU A 607 0.23 -3.04 9.42
CA LEU A 607 -1.21 -3.29 9.44
C LEU A 607 -1.64 -3.92 8.11
N PRO A 608 -2.37 -5.05 8.18
CA PRO A 608 -2.93 -5.70 7.00
C PRO A 608 -4.17 -4.98 6.50
N GLU A 609 -4.71 -5.44 5.39
CA GLU A 609 -6.09 -5.13 5.00
C GLU A 609 -7.08 -5.83 5.93
N GLN A 610 -6.87 -7.14 6.16
CA GLN A 610 -7.79 -8.02 6.86
C GLN A 610 -7.10 -8.75 8.02
N ALA A 611 -7.90 -9.20 8.98
CA ALA A 611 -7.48 -10.13 10.01
C ALA A 611 -8.30 -11.41 9.92
N ASP A 612 -7.67 -12.58 10.03
CA ASP A 612 -8.36 -13.87 9.92
C ASP A 612 -9.52 -13.97 10.91
N LYS A 613 -10.70 -14.32 10.42
CA LYS A 613 -11.95 -14.37 11.21
C LYS A 613 -11.95 -15.42 12.33
N ASN A 614 -10.97 -16.35 12.33
CA ASN A 614 -10.90 -17.41 13.34
C ASN A 614 -9.91 -17.09 14.45
N ASP A 615 -8.74 -16.54 14.15
CA ASP A 615 -7.66 -16.31 15.12
C ASP A 615 -7.19 -14.83 15.23
N GLY A 616 -7.67 -13.94 14.35
CA GLY A 616 -7.34 -12.51 14.36
C GLY A 616 -5.94 -12.17 13.84
N LYS A 617 -5.21 -13.13 13.27
CA LYS A 617 -3.90 -12.85 12.68
C LYS A 617 -4.03 -12.04 11.42
N ALA A 618 -2.99 -11.22 11.16
CA ALA A 618 -2.87 -10.48 9.91
C ALA A 618 -2.96 -11.42 8.70
N CYS A 619 -3.81 -11.09 7.75
CA CYS A 619 -3.97 -11.87 6.54
C CYS A 619 -4.24 -10.98 5.33
N TRP A 620 -4.17 -11.59 4.13
CA TRP A 620 -4.36 -10.96 2.85
C TRP A 620 -3.25 -9.93 2.54
N VAL A 621 -3.59 -8.73 2.09
CA VAL A 621 -2.61 -7.72 1.65
C VAL A 621 -1.93 -7.03 2.83
N ILE A 622 -0.60 -7.01 2.87
CA ILE A 622 0.24 -6.38 3.89
C ILE A 622 1.42 -5.67 3.21
N PRO A 623 1.72 -4.43 3.60
CA PRO A 623 0.89 -3.48 4.36
C PRO A 623 -0.19 -2.85 3.49
N LEU A 624 -1.30 -2.42 4.09
CA LEU A 624 -2.26 -1.56 3.42
C LEU A 624 -2.13 -0.12 3.92
N THR A 625 -1.84 0.82 3.03
CA THR A 625 -1.61 2.23 3.39
C THR A 625 -2.84 2.86 4.05
N TRP A 626 -4.04 2.54 3.57
CA TRP A 626 -5.29 3.03 4.17
C TRP A 626 -5.52 2.49 5.59
N SER A 627 -5.15 1.24 5.89
CA SER A 627 -5.22 0.71 7.26
C SER A 627 -4.34 1.51 8.22
N HIS A 628 -3.12 1.86 7.81
CA HIS A 628 -2.22 2.71 8.58
C HIS A 628 -2.75 4.15 8.73
N ALA A 629 -3.41 4.69 7.72
CA ALA A 629 -4.04 6.00 7.77
C ALA A 629 -5.18 6.01 8.80
N MET A 630 -6.09 5.05 8.74
CA MET A 630 -7.20 4.92 9.69
C MET A 630 -6.70 4.74 11.13
N TYR A 631 -5.60 4.00 11.30
CA TYR A 631 -4.94 3.86 12.60
C TYR A 631 -4.51 5.22 13.18
N ILE A 632 -3.84 6.06 12.38
CA ILE A 632 -3.41 7.40 12.82
C ILE A 632 -4.61 8.30 13.13
N LEU A 633 -5.65 8.29 12.29
CA LEU A 633 -6.84 9.10 12.49
C LEU A 633 -7.55 8.74 13.81
N VAL A 634 -7.72 7.44 14.09
CA VAL A 634 -8.34 7.00 15.35
C VAL A 634 -7.45 7.31 16.56
N LEU A 635 -6.13 7.04 16.47
CA LEU A 635 -5.16 7.38 17.53
C LEU A 635 -5.24 8.86 17.91
N LYS A 636 -5.17 9.75 16.91
CA LYS A 636 -5.24 11.21 17.13
C LYS A 636 -6.61 11.65 17.66
N GLY A 637 -7.69 11.08 17.14
CA GLY A 637 -9.04 11.33 17.61
C GLY A 637 -9.24 10.94 19.08
N LEU A 638 -8.77 9.75 19.48
CA LEU A 638 -8.81 9.30 20.89
C LEU A 638 -7.96 10.19 21.79
N MET A 639 -6.76 10.56 21.36
CA MET A 639 -5.90 11.49 22.13
C MET A 639 -6.55 12.85 22.32
N LYS A 640 -7.20 13.37 21.30
CA LYS A 640 -7.89 14.68 21.34
C LYS A 640 -9.11 14.67 22.27
N LYS A 641 -9.88 13.60 22.27
CA LYS A 641 -11.14 13.49 23.04
C LYS A 641 -10.93 13.03 24.50
N ALA A 642 -9.98 12.13 24.76
CA ALA A 642 -9.80 11.50 26.08
C ALA A 642 -8.37 11.65 26.66
N GLY A 643 -7.43 12.19 25.92
CA GLY A 643 -6.02 12.24 26.35
C GLY A 643 -5.34 10.89 26.34
N LYS A 644 -4.11 10.84 26.88
CA LYS A 644 -3.26 9.62 26.81
C LYS A 644 -3.73 8.47 27.69
N HIS A 645 -4.46 8.74 28.75
CA HIS A 645 -4.92 7.70 29.71
C HIS A 645 -5.81 6.62 29.09
N ILE A 646 -6.40 6.91 27.93
CA ILE A 646 -7.23 5.92 27.21
C ILE A 646 -6.40 4.70 26.76
N PHE A 647 -5.09 4.84 26.65
CA PHE A 647 -4.18 3.80 26.17
C PHE A 647 -3.54 2.96 27.29
N ASP A 648 -3.75 3.31 28.56
CA ASP A 648 -3.14 2.60 29.72
C ASP A 648 -3.57 1.12 29.81
N ASN A 649 -4.75 0.79 29.21
CA ASN A 649 -5.33 -0.56 29.25
C ASN A 649 -5.38 -1.25 27.88
N ILE A 650 -4.66 -0.74 26.87
CA ILE A 650 -4.63 -1.31 25.50
C ILE A 650 -3.45 -2.28 25.28
#